data_284ffc41b7139cf4b61fc0b6660a3156
#
_entry.id   284ffc41b7139cf4b61fc0b6660a3156
#
_cell.length_a   1.000
_cell.length_b   1.000
_cell.length_c   1.000
_cell.angle_alpha   90.00
_cell.angle_beta   90.00
_cell.angle_gamma   90.00
#
_symmetry.space_group_name_H-M   'P 1'
#
loop_
_entity.id
_entity.type
_entity.pdbx_description
1 polymer ?
#
loop_
_entity_poly.entity_id
_entity_poly.type
_entity_poly.pdbx_seq_one_letter_code
_entity_poly.pdbx_strand_id
1 'polypeptide(L)'
;MSLLSQVFSFPLYGILLLSAGVAAADTLILPASVMDRTAVANVTYRLDHQITGSGHASIRWTDSLGRVVDDRTLPVELIDERDFSFSIDLRRAVAMKNTLHVHLSFDGKDIKQRAEHKDEDVEVSFVARPPDKQWRDYVIIMWQQYKKDLIPELEKLGINAGQYSGRRDSLPEFFIDNNVRWYSEGIGTDFYSTYHQYRADRPYDWDLLQAEELLKQDPTSLEPFKRHPSFWDPVWRKKIHDRLVEDAKRNAPYRPVFYSLADESGIGNLAGFWDFDFSDQSLVPMRRWLHDQYHTLTALNREWGTNYTSWDLVTPPTTHDAMQRTDGNFASWADFKEWMDISFANALEMGTNAIHEVDPDAYVGVGGGQMPGWGGYDYARLTHALTAIEPYDIGSNIEIIRSLNPNMPMVTTGFANGKWEKHRVWYELLHNNRGLIIWDQKHEYVAPDGQPGQRGREAGAYYNELRDGVGAQIINSQLMTDRIAIHYSQPSMRTEWMLARKPEGDAWITRSAKAERTDNDFLRLRESWRLLIEDEGLQYNFVSYMQLEQGELLKGRYRLLVLPQSSSLSMAEVGAIREFISQGGIVIADGEPATFDEHSRRLSRSPLADLFGGPHDQAVTIRNFGKGKAIFLKTDTLNYHQNRLIHKEGPVHELVGNLLRSNGIRPEFAVTDAKGIPVVGVETHIYRNGGVRLITLISNPQLRVDELGPPDFHSNQRFENPVTVNIALPAPMYLYDMRERKALGQKRMLTVTVNPYEPILLAAAASPLPELQVSVPSEARRGDLIQLGFDLPHTPASVDVVHVDVLDPQGERAITYSGNVFTKNGHGIATIPFAVNDAAGKWTIKVHDLLSGREQSFPLSVN
;
A
#
# COMPACT_ATOMS: atom_id res chain seq x y z
N MET A 1 0.64 -21.22 -60.59
CA MET A 1 1.26 -22.54 -60.66
C MET A 1 1.03 -23.16 -59.30
N SER A 2 -0.02 -23.84 -59.09
CA SER A 2 -0.46 -25.20 -59.30
C SER A 2 0.47 -26.24 -58.66
N LEU A 3 -0.15 -27.00 -57.74
CA LEU A 3 0.04 -28.44 -57.47
C LEU A 3 0.16 -28.66 -55.97
N LEU A 4 -0.47 -29.59 -55.28
CA LEU A 4 -1.40 -30.70 -55.62
C LEU A 4 -1.90 -31.22 -54.26
N SER A 5 -3.17 -31.48 -54.16
CA SER A 5 -3.83 -32.24 -53.11
C SER A 5 -3.33 -33.67 -53.11
N GLN A 6 -2.95 -34.20 -51.96
CA GLN A 6 -2.97 -35.66 -51.76
C GLN A 6 -3.84 -35.99 -50.55
N VAL A 7 -4.96 -36.63 -50.90
CA VAL A 7 -5.88 -37.29 -50.00
C VAL A 7 -5.26 -38.63 -49.61
N PHE A 8 -4.93 -38.86 -48.35
CA PHE A 8 -4.65 -40.20 -47.84
C PHE A 8 -5.87 -40.71 -47.07
N SER A 9 -6.54 -41.64 -47.65
CA SER A 9 -7.56 -42.49 -47.00
C SER A 9 -6.82 -43.51 -46.11
N PHE A 10 -7.08 -43.47 -44.81
CA PHE A 10 -6.73 -44.59 -43.92
C PHE A 10 -7.96 -45.45 -43.66
N PRO A 11 -7.83 -46.80 -43.69
CA PRO A 11 -8.95 -47.68 -43.40
C PRO A 11 -9.27 -47.70 -41.92
N LEU A 12 -10.56 -47.64 -41.60
CA LEU A 12 -11.10 -47.92 -40.27
C LEU A 12 -10.77 -49.37 -39.88
N TYR A 13 -9.78 -49.57 -39.02
CA TYR A 13 -9.68 -50.75 -38.19
C TYR A 13 -10.45 -50.48 -36.90
N GLY A 14 -11.58 -51.18 -36.76
CA GLY A 14 -12.32 -51.21 -35.51
C GLY A 14 -11.47 -51.87 -34.40
N ILE A 15 -10.89 -51.07 -33.53
CA ILE A 15 -10.33 -51.58 -32.29
C ILE A 15 -11.52 -51.74 -31.34
N LEU A 16 -11.90 -52.98 -31.10
CA LEU A 16 -12.68 -53.37 -29.94
C LEU A 16 -11.82 -53.02 -28.70
N LEU A 17 -12.04 -51.87 -28.14
CA LEU A 17 -11.61 -51.56 -26.77
C LEU A 17 -12.44 -52.44 -25.82
N LEU A 18 -11.89 -53.60 -25.46
CA LEU A 18 -12.21 -54.24 -24.21
C LEU A 18 -11.92 -53.18 -23.12
N SER A 19 -12.96 -52.57 -22.61
CA SER A 19 -12.89 -51.85 -21.37
C SER A 19 -12.56 -52.84 -20.25
N ALA A 20 -11.28 -53.11 -20.03
CA ALA A 20 -10.87 -53.60 -18.74
C ALA A 20 -11.34 -52.48 -17.78
N GLY A 21 -12.37 -52.73 -16.99
CA GLY A 21 -12.78 -51.85 -15.94
C GLY A 21 -11.55 -51.63 -15.04
N VAL A 22 -11.02 -50.40 -15.05
CA VAL A 22 -10.09 -50.02 -13.99
C VAL A 22 -10.93 -50.18 -12.73
N ALA A 23 -10.55 -51.14 -11.89
CA ALA A 23 -11.17 -51.25 -10.56
C ALA A 23 -11.08 -49.88 -9.92
N ALA A 24 -12.19 -49.33 -9.49
CA ALA A 24 -12.19 -48.04 -8.78
C ALA A 24 -11.38 -48.25 -7.49
N ALA A 25 -10.34 -47.47 -7.29
CA ALA A 25 -9.55 -47.51 -6.06
C ALA A 25 -10.30 -46.77 -4.93
N ASP A 26 -10.03 -47.16 -3.72
CA ASP A 26 -10.49 -46.43 -2.53
C ASP A 26 -10.05 -44.97 -2.59
N THR A 27 -10.88 -44.04 -2.10
CA THR A 27 -10.63 -42.61 -2.24
C THR A 27 -11.04 -41.82 -1.00
N LEU A 28 -10.33 -40.73 -0.74
CA LEU A 28 -10.73 -39.72 0.24
C LEU A 28 -11.38 -38.53 -0.47
N ILE A 29 -12.58 -38.17 -0.01
CA ILE A 29 -13.37 -37.05 -0.56
C ILE A 29 -13.43 -35.94 0.46
N LEU A 30 -12.85 -34.79 0.10
CA LEU A 30 -12.90 -33.56 0.88
C LEU A 30 -14.05 -32.67 0.40
N PRO A 31 -14.63 -31.81 1.26
CA PRO A 31 -15.63 -30.82 0.85
C PRO A 31 -15.09 -29.85 -0.23
N ALA A 32 -13.81 -29.49 -0.16
CA ALA A 32 -13.09 -28.67 -1.13
C ALA A 32 -11.59 -28.90 -1.01
N SER A 33 -10.84 -28.60 -2.08
CA SER A 33 -9.37 -28.65 -2.07
C SER A 33 -8.72 -27.47 -1.32
N VAL A 34 -9.46 -26.36 -1.14
CA VAL A 34 -9.06 -25.17 -0.36
C VAL A 34 -10.15 -24.87 0.67
N MET A 35 -9.80 -24.82 1.93
CA MET A 35 -10.75 -24.65 3.05
C MET A 35 -10.27 -23.58 4.02
N ASP A 36 -11.21 -22.95 4.74
CA ASP A 36 -10.93 -21.97 5.78
C ASP A 36 -10.47 -22.61 7.08
N ARG A 37 -9.46 -22.05 7.74
CA ARG A 37 -8.94 -22.53 9.06
C ARG A 37 -9.93 -22.40 10.21
N THR A 38 -11.10 -21.84 9.99
CA THR A 38 -12.12 -21.63 11.03
C THR A 38 -13.20 -22.72 11.06
N ALA A 39 -13.20 -23.63 10.09
CA ALA A 39 -14.26 -24.61 9.87
C ALA A 39 -13.91 -26.00 10.42
N VAL A 40 -14.95 -26.80 10.65
CA VAL A 40 -14.83 -28.25 10.78
C VAL A 40 -15.22 -28.86 9.44
N ALA A 41 -14.35 -29.67 8.86
CA ALA A 41 -14.56 -30.33 7.58
C ALA A 41 -14.91 -31.82 7.79
N ASN A 42 -15.94 -32.30 7.09
CA ASN A 42 -16.28 -33.71 7.02
C ASN A 42 -15.56 -34.35 5.84
N VAL A 43 -14.80 -35.38 6.11
CA VAL A 43 -14.06 -36.18 5.11
C VAL A 43 -14.77 -37.52 4.93
N THR A 44 -15.00 -37.93 3.70
CA THR A 44 -15.62 -39.21 3.38
C THR A 44 -14.55 -40.12 2.79
N TYR A 45 -14.35 -41.28 3.44
CA TYR A 45 -13.59 -42.38 2.84
C TYR A 45 -14.58 -43.20 2.02
N ARG A 46 -14.27 -43.41 0.76
CA ARG A 46 -15.10 -44.18 -0.17
C ARG A 46 -14.35 -45.40 -0.65
N LEU A 47 -14.85 -46.55 -0.32
CA LEU A 47 -14.36 -47.83 -0.87
C LEU A 47 -14.75 -47.98 -2.33
N ASP A 48 -14.00 -48.77 -3.03
CA ASP A 48 -14.25 -49.12 -4.44
C ASP A 48 -15.60 -49.88 -4.64
N HIS A 49 -16.13 -50.54 -3.60
CA HIS A 49 -17.42 -51.20 -3.62
C HIS A 49 -18.08 -51.28 -2.24
N GLN A 50 -19.34 -51.75 -2.19
CA GLN A 50 -20.08 -51.94 -0.94
C GLN A 50 -19.60 -53.18 -0.20
N ILE A 51 -19.47 -53.09 1.12
CA ILE A 51 -19.01 -54.15 1.98
C ILE A 51 -19.79 -54.12 3.31
N THR A 52 -19.95 -55.26 3.94
CA THR A 52 -20.49 -55.39 5.28
C THR A 52 -19.42 -56.03 6.17
N GLY A 53 -19.11 -55.34 7.28
CA GLY A 53 -18.10 -55.80 8.24
C GLY A 53 -17.65 -54.74 9.19
N SER A 54 -16.53 -54.95 9.86
CA SER A 54 -15.95 -54.01 10.81
C SER A 54 -14.43 -53.98 10.75
N GLY A 55 -13.88 -52.88 11.22
CA GLY A 55 -12.43 -52.66 11.23
C GLY A 55 -12.02 -51.35 11.90
N HIS A 56 -10.89 -50.84 11.54
CA HIS A 56 -10.34 -49.63 12.07
C HIS A 56 -9.74 -48.76 10.94
N ALA A 57 -9.97 -47.44 11.04
CA ALA A 57 -9.31 -46.44 10.19
C ALA A 57 -8.32 -45.66 11.05
N SER A 58 -7.03 -45.78 10.77
CA SER A 58 -5.99 -44.94 11.34
C SER A 58 -5.83 -43.67 10.49
N ILE A 59 -6.13 -42.54 11.10
CA ILE A 59 -6.10 -41.22 10.43
C ILE A 59 -4.87 -40.46 10.91
N ARG A 60 -4.01 -40.07 10.00
CA ARG A 60 -2.85 -39.23 10.27
C ARG A 60 -2.90 -37.98 9.40
N TRP A 61 -2.96 -36.83 10.06
CA TRP A 61 -2.93 -35.52 9.40
C TRP A 61 -1.58 -34.85 9.61
N THR A 62 -0.88 -34.55 8.54
CA THR A 62 0.41 -33.86 8.55
C THR A 62 0.34 -32.55 7.79
N ASP A 63 1.27 -31.63 8.04
CA ASP A 63 1.40 -30.40 7.27
C ASP A 63 2.81 -30.21 6.69
N SER A 64 2.98 -29.21 5.83
CA SER A 64 4.24 -28.95 5.13
C SER A 64 5.38 -28.43 6.03
N LEU A 65 5.09 -28.08 7.28
CA LEU A 65 6.10 -27.75 8.30
C LEU A 65 6.59 -28.98 9.08
N GLY A 66 6.15 -30.18 8.69
CA GLY A 66 6.53 -31.45 9.32
C GLY A 66 5.78 -31.74 10.62
N ARG A 67 4.71 -30.99 10.91
CA ARG A 67 3.88 -31.24 12.11
C ARG A 67 2.92 -32.39 11.85
N VAL A 68 2.71 -33.22 12.86
CA VAL A 68 1.62 -34.20 12.93
C VAL A 68 0.46 -33.53 13.66
N VAL A 69 -0.50 -33.00 12.87
CA VAL A 69 -1.61 -32.22 13.39
C VAL A 69 -2.62 -33.07 14.14
N ASP A 70 -2.86 -34.29 13.66
CA ASP A 70 -3.75 -35.29 14.28
C ASP A 70 -3.24 -36.72 13.98
N ASP A 71 -3.37 -37.62 14.95
CA ASP A 71 -3.02 -39.04 14.80
C ASP A 71 -3.97 -39.85 15.67
N ARG A 72 -4.94 -40.49 15.04
CA ARG A 72 -5.99 -41.22 15.79
C ARG A 72 -6.53 -42.41 15.02
N THR A 73 -7.08 -43.36 15.73
CA THR A 73 -7.73 -44.53 15.17
C THR A 73 -9.21 -44.53 15.50
N LEU A 74 -10.05 -44.76 14.51
CA LEU A 74 -11.49 -44.82 14.62
C LEU A 74 -11.98 -46.26 14.31
N PRO A 75 -12.95 -46.80 15.07
CA PRO A 75 -13.63 -48.01 14.65
C PRO A 75 -14.51 -47.70 13.45
N VAL A 76 -14.56 -48.61 12.50
CA VAL A 76 -15.40 -48.53 11.29
C VAL A 76 -16.31 -49.74 11.25
N GLU A 77 -17.60 -49.51 11.10
CA GLU A 77 -18.61 -50.55 10.89
C GLU A 77 -19.45 -50.16 9.68
N LEU A 78 -19.57 -51.05 8.71
CA LEU A 78 -20.31 -50.85 7.46
C LEU A 78 -21.33 -51.98 7.30
N ILE A 79 -22.52 -51.62 6.87
CA ILE A 79 -23.59 -52.60 6.60
C ILE A 79 -24.15 -52.31 5.19
N ASP A 80 -23.64 -53.00 4.20
CA ASP A 80 -23.96 -52.78 2.79
C ASP A 80 -23.71 -51.36 2.31
N GLU A 81 -22.64 -50.78 2.82
CA GLU A 81 -22.21 -49.43 2.54
C GLU A 81 -20.78 -49.42 1.94
N ARG A 82 -20.43 -48.33 1.29
CA ARG A 82 -19.09 -48.11 0.78
C ARG A 82 -18.42 -46.83 1.34
N ASP A 83 -19.18 -46.02 2.06
CA ASP A 83 -18.72 -44.73 2.54
C ASP A 83 -18.76 -44.69 4.06
N PHE A 84 -17.70 -44.24 4.70
CA PHE A 84 -17.74 -43.76 6.08
C PHE A 84 -17.14 -42.36 6.18
N SER A 85 -17.58 -41.60 7.19
CA SER A 85 -17.14 -40.20 7.32
C SER A 85 -16.56 -39.92 8.70
N PHE A 86 -15.61 -39.00 8.72
CA PHE A 86 -15.02 -38.45 9.93
C PHE A 86 -14.79 -36.95 9.78
N SER A 87 -14.65 -36.23 10.89
CA SER A 87 -14.42 -34.80 10.86
C SER A 87 -13.00 -34.46 11.21
N ILE A 88 -12.48 -33.39 10.59
CA ILE A 88 -11.22 -32.72 10.96
C ILE A 88 -11.50 -31.27 11.33
N ASP A 89 -10.84 -30.78 12.37
CA ASP A 89 -10.97 -29.40 12.85
C ASP A 89 -9.86 -28.52 12.26
N LEU A 90 -10.20 -27.75 11.23
CA LEU A 90 -9.25 -26.92 10.51
C LEU A 90 -8.68 -25.75 11.34
N ARG A 91 -9.21 -25.48 12.55
CA ARG A 91 -8.58 -24.54 13.50
C ARG A 91 -7.21 -25.01 13.98
N ARG A 92 -6.91 -26.31 13.81
CA ARG A 92 -5.61 -26.91 14.11
C ARG A 92 -4.54 -26.68 13.05
N ALA A 93 -4.95 -26.27 11.83
CA ALA A 93 -4.03 -25.99 10.73
C ALA A 93 -3.30 -24.67 10.95
N VAL A 94 -1.96 -24.70 10.91
CA VAL A 94 -1.11 -23.49 10.85
C VAL A 94 -0.41 -23.33 9.51
N ALA A 95 -0.10 -24.43 8.82
CA ALA A 95 0.43 -24.42 7.48
C ALA A 95 -0.69 -24.35 6.42
N MET A 96 -0.36 -23.81 5.25
CA MET A 96 -1.28 -23.82 4.12
C MET A 96 -1.46 -25.23 3.55
N LYS A 97 -0.38 -25.95 3.27
CA LYS A 97 -0.46 -27.31 2.73
C LYS A 97 -0.61 -28.34 3.83
N ASN A 98 -1.58 -29.21 3.68
CA ASN A 98 -1.92 -30.28 4.60
C ASN A 98 -2.16 -31.57 3.84
N THR A 99 -1.88 -32.70 4.46
CA THR A 99 -2.05 -34.04 3.91
C THR A 99 -2.72 -34.95 4.93
N LEU A 100 -3.78 -35.62 4.51
CA LEU A 100 -4.44 -36.68 5.26
C LEU A 100 -4.05 -38.04 4.70
N HIS A 101 -3.53 -38.90 5.56
CA HIS A 101 -3.31 -40.30 5.29
C HIS A 101 -4.32 -41.10 6.09
N VAL A 102 -5.02 -42.00 5.45
CA VAL A 102 -5.93 -42.93 6.10
C VAL A 102 -5.55 -44.35 5.75
N HIS A 103 -5.15 -45.09 6.76
CA HIS A 103 -4.92 -46.53 6.65
C HIS A 103 -6.15 -47.26 7.16
N LEU A 104 -6.81 -48.04 6.28
CA LEU A 104 -7.99 -48.82 6.61
C LEU A 104 -7.63 -50.30 6.73
N SER A 105 -7.78 -50.88 7.90
CA SER A 105 -7.74 -52.33 8.13
C SER A 105 -9.15 -52.81 8.47
N PHE A 106 -9.76 -53.59 7.60
CA PHE A 106 -11.17 -53.92 7.66
C PHE A 106 -11.42 -55.34 7.20
N ASP A 107 -12.15 -56.07 7.98
CA ASP A 107 -12.62 -57.44 7.69
C ASP A 107 -14.11 -57.45 7.40
N GLY A 108 -14.51 -57.96 6.22
CA GLY A 108 -15.88 -57.89 5.82
C GLY A 108 -16.28 -58.96 4.77
N LYS A 109 -17.44 -58.77 4.22
CA LYS A 109 -17.97 -59.54 3.11
C LYS A 109 -18.49 -58.63 2.01
N ASP A 110 -18.15 -58.95 0.77
CA ASP A 110 -18.71 -58.25 -0.37
C ASP A 110 -20.22 -58.53 -0.56
N ILE A 111 -20.83 -57.86 -1.56
CA ILE A 111 -22.26 -58.04 -1.87
C ILE A 111 -22.60 -59.50 -2.26
N LYS A 112 -21.58 -60.28 -2.66
CA LYS A 112 -21.75 -61.70 -2.96
C LYS A 112 -21.45 -62.64 -1.77
N GLN A 113 -21.35 -62.09 -0.56
CA GLN A 113 -21.05 -62.77 0.72
C GLN A 113 -19.65 -63.45 0.73
N ARG A 114 -18.72 -63.04 -0.13
CA ARG A 114 -17.33 -63.50 -0.11
C ARG A 114 -16.57 -62.73 0.97
N ALA A 115 -15.81 -63.46 1.79
CA ALA A 115 -14.93 -62.81 2.79
C ALA A 115 -13.86 -61.98 2.05
N GLU A 116 -13.65 -60.80 2.55
CA GLU A 116 -12.69 -59.83 2.05
C GLU A 116 -11.98 -59.12 3.21
N HIS A 117 -10.66 -59.00 3.08
CA HIS A 117 -9.83 -58.21 3.96
C HIS A 117 -9.32 -57.01 3.19
N LYS A 118 -9.56 -55.82 3.66
CA LYS A 118 -9.02 -54.58 3.17
C LYS A 118 -7.87 -54.12 4.07
N ASP A 119 -6.75 -53.82 3.49
CA ASP A 119 -5.56 -53.25 4.15
C ASP A 119 -4.98 -52.21 3.18
N GLU A 120 -5.59 -51.02 3.22
CA GLU A 120 -5.39 -49.98 2.18
C GLU A 120 -4.95 -48.66 2.77
N ASP A 121 -3.99 -48.01 2.11
CA ASP A 121 -3.54 -46.67 2.38
C ASP A 121 -4.06 -45.69 1.32
N VAL A 122 -4.76 -44.64 1.77
CA VAL A 122 -5.27 -43.59 0.91
C VAL A 122 -4.81 -42.24 1.43
N GLU A 123 -4.36 -41.41 0.51
CA GLU A 123 -3.85 -40.08 0.82
C GLU A 123 -4.60 -38.99 0.02
N VAL A 124 -4.83 -37.84 0.63
CA VAL A 124 -5.32 -36.64 -0.03
C VAL A 124 -4.68 -35.39 0.56
N SER A 125 -4.24 -34.47 -0.31
CA SER A 125 -3.72 -33.17 0.08
C SER A 125 -4.77 -32.07 -0.09
N PHE A 126 -4.72 -31.06 0.78
CA PHE A 126 -5.58 -29.88 0.73
C PHE A 126 -4.88 -28.64 1.24
N VAL A 127 -5.44 -27.47 0.97
CA VAL A 127 -4.95 -26.19 1.44
C VAL A 127 -5.88 -25.63 2.53
N ALA A 128 -5.31 -25.37 3.70
CA ALA A 128 -5.95 -24.61 4.76
C ALA A 128 -5.49 -23.13 4.64
N ARG A 129 -6.29 -22.32 3.95
CA ARG A 129 -5.92 -20.93 3.66
C ARG A 129 -5.91 -20.05 4.91
N PRO A 130 -5.11 -18.96 4.96
CA PRO A 130 -5.14 -18.00 6.05
C PRO A 130 -6.55 -17.42 6.28
N PRO A 131 -6.93 -17.11 7.53
CA PRO A 131 -8.30 -16.72 7.87
C PRO A 131 -8.77 -15.41 7.25
N ASP A 132 -7.86 -14.48 6.97
CA ASP A 132 -8.19 -13.19 6.35
C ASP A 132 -7.12 -12.66 5.39
N LYS A 133 -7.51 -11.64 4.60
CA LYS A 133 -6.65 -10.90 3.66
C LYS A 133 -6.02 -9.66 4.31
N GLN A 134 -6.18 -9.42 5.61
CA GLN A 134 -6.15 -8.09 6.15
C GLN A 134 -4.75 -7.55 6.43
N TRP A 135 -4.59 -6.27 6.12
CA TRP A 135 -3.48 -5.40 6.47
C TRP A 135 -3.61 -4.88 7.91
N ARG A 136 -3.84 -5.80 8.88
CA ARG A 136 -3.90 -5.49 10.31
C ARG A 136 -2.54 -5.52 10.96
N ASP A 137 -1.66 -6.36 10.44
CA ASP A 137 -0.27 -6.48 10.82
C ASP A 137 0.62 -5.77 9.82
N TYR A 138 1.83 -5.42 10.24
CA TYR A 138 2.86 -4.90 9.35
C TYR A 138 3.38 -6.01 8.44
N VAL A 139 3.39 -5.80 7.13
CA VAL A 139 3.80 -6.79 6.15
C VAL A 139 5.19 -6.45 5.63
N ILE A 140 6.12 -7.41 5.69
CA ILE A 140 7.47 -7.27 5.13
C ILE A 140 7.64 -8.30 4.03
N ILE A 141 7.78 -7.83 2.81
CA ILE A 141 7.81 -8.63 1.58
C ILE A 141 9.24 -8.69 1.07
N MET A 142 9.76 -9.88 0.86
CA MET A 142 10.99 -10.06 0.11
C MET A 142 10.65 -10.20 -1.37
N TRP A 143 11.14 -9.27 -2.19
CA TRP A 143 10.90 -9.30 -3.63
C TRP A 143 11.80 -10.33 -4.35
N GLN A 144 13.02 -10.46 -3.87
CA GLN A 144 14.02 -11.37 -4.45
C GLN A 144 14.49 -12.36 -3.39
N GLN A 145 15.35 -13.32 -3.79
CA GLN A 145 16.01 -14.25 -2.86
C GLN A 145 15.05 -15.16 -2.09
N TYR A 146 13.80 -15.31 -2.53
CA TYR A 146 12.87 -16.26 -1.92
C TYR A 146 13.19 -17.68 -2.42
N LYS A 147 14.00 -18.40 -1.66
CA LYS A 147 14.39 -19.80 -1.91
C LYS A 147 14.07 -20.65 -0.68
N LYS A 148 13.72 -21.92 -0.88
CA LYS A 148 13.30 -22.83 0.21
C LYS A 148 14.28 -22.83 1.37
N ASP A 149 15.56 -22.92 1.09
CA ASP A 149 16.61 -23.05 2.11
C ASP A 149 16.84 -21.73 2.89
N LEU A 150 16.35 -20.61 2.38
CA LEU A 150 16.49 -19.30 3.01
C LEU A 150 15.26 -18.87 3.81
N ILE A 151 14.13 -19.53 3.64
CA ILE A 151 12.87 -19.16 4.30
C ILE A 151 13.00 -19.09 5.83
N PRO A 152 13.59 -20.06 6.52
CA PRO A 152 13.71 -20.00 7.97
C PRO A 152 14.51 -18.78 8.47
N GLU A 153 15.53 -18.35 7.74
CA GLU A 153 16.29 -17.16 8.09
C GLU A 153 15.54 -15.87 7.76
N LEU A 154 14.80 -15.83 6.64
CA LEU A 154 13.94 -14.70 6.31
C LEU A 154 12.86 -14.49 7.37
N GLU A 155 12.22 -15.55 7.83
CA GLU A 155 11.23 -15.49 8.92
C GLU A 155 11.82 -14.98 10.24
N LYS A 156 13.01 -15.43 10.62
CA LYS A 156 13.73 -14.94 11.81
C LYS A 156 14.06 -13.44 11.71
N LEU A 157 14.28 -12.94 10.50
CA LEU A 157 14.49 -11.52 10.23
C LEU A 157 13.18 -10.70 10.17
N GLY A 158 12.03 -11.32 10.40
CA GLY A 158 10.73 -10.68 10.42
C GLY A 158 10.03 -10.61 9.05
N ILE A 159 10.64 -11.16 8.00
CA ILE A 159 10.04 -11.19 6.65
C ILE A 159 8.94 -12.24 6.60
N ASN A 160 7.75 -11.88 6.14
CA ASN A 160 6.56 -12.73 6.24
C ASN A 160 5.77 -12.89 4.94
N ALA A 161 6.26 -12.34 3.84
CA ALA A 161 5.65 -12.50 2.53
C ALA A 161 6.70 -12.47 1.42
N GLY A 162 6.35 -13.02 0.26
CA GLY A 162 7.17 -13.05 -0.94
C GLY A 162 6.44 -12.48 -2.15
N GLN A 163 7.15 -12.46 -3.27
CA GLN A 163 6.63 -12.04 -4.55
C GLN A 163 6.39 -13.24 -5.46
N TYR A 164 5.23 -13.29 -6.09
CA TYR A 164 4.89 -14.24 -7.14
C TYR A 164 4.75 -13.52 -8.47
N SER A 165 5.60 -13.84 -9.44
CA SER A 165 5.48 -13.30 -10.80
C SER A 165 4.55 -14.19 -11.63
N GLY A 166 3.36 -13.70 -11.94
CA GLY A 166 2.32 -14.40 -12.73
C GLY A 166 2.68 -14.68 -14.17
N ARG A 167 3.87 -14.28 -14.62
CA ARG A 167 4.35 -14.53 -16.00
C ARG A 167 4.85 -15.95 -16.24
N ARG A 168 5.04 -16.74 -15.21
CA ARG A 168 5.47 -18.13 -15.31
C ARG A 168 4.25 -19.01 -15.16
N ASP A 169 4.17 -20.08 -15.94
CA ASP A 169 3.12 -21.09 -15.87
C ASP A 169 3.12 -21.89 -14.54
N SER A 170 4.00 -21.54 -13.61
CA SER A 170 4.02 -22.13 -12.28
C SER A 170 2.85 -21.66 -11.44
N LEU A 171 2.14 -22.58 -10.84
CA LEU A 171 1.19 -22.31 -9.77
C LEU A 171 1.92 -21.71 -8.54
N PRO A 172 1.23 -21.05 -7.64
CA PRO A 172 1.83 -20.52 -6.40
C PRO A 172 2.21 -21.63 -5.40
N GLU A 173 2.46 -22.85 -5.90
CA GLU A 173 2.77 -24.05 -5.12
C GLU A 173 3.96 -23.87 -4.19
N PHE A 174 5.00 -23.18 -4.66
CA PHE A 174 6.18 -22.91 -3.85
C PHE A 174 5.81 -22.20 -2.55
N PHE A 175 4.97 -21.17 -2.60
CA PHE A 175 4.55 -20.41 -1.43
C PHE A 175 3.61 -21.21 -0.53
N ILE A 176 2.71 -22.00 -1.14
CA ILE A 176 1.79 -22.90 -0.43
C ILE A 176 2.58 -23.98 0.33
N ASP A 177 3.52 -24.64 -0.34
CA ASP A 177 4.34 -25.71 0.22
C ASP A 177 5.21 -25.23 1.39
N ASN A 178 5.63 -23.98 1.35
CA ASN A 178 6.49 -23.38 2.36
C ASN A 178 5.75 -22.46 3.35
N ASN A 179 4.42 -22.46 3.32
CA ASN A 179 3.56 -21.65 4.20
C ASN A 179 3.83 -20.14 4.17
N VAL A 180 4.19 -19.60 3.02
CA VAL A 180 4.53 -18.19 2.83
C VAL A 180 3.40 -17.47 2.11
N ARG A 181 2.99 -16.32 2.60
CA ARG A 181 2.09 -15.41 1.88
C ARG A 181 2.83 -14.75 0.71
N TRP A 182 2.08 -14.30 -0.29
CA TRP A 182 2.68 -13.63 -1.45
C TRP A 182 1.75 -12.55 -2.00
N TYR A 183 2.30 -11.66 -2.81
CA TYR A 183 1.54 -10.85 -3.74
C TYR A 183 1.83 -11.28 -5.18
N SER A 184 0.82 -11.17 -6.06
CA SER A 184 0.99 -11.41 -7.49
C SER A 184 1.45 -10.13 -8.17
N GLU A 185 2.55 -10.19 -8.94
CA GLU A 185 3.23 -9.00 -9.43
C GLU A 185 3.46 -9.04 -10.93
N GLY A 186 3.37 -7.86 -11.54
CA GLY A 186 3.76 -7.65 -12.93
C GLY A 186 2.84 -8.31 -13.96
N ILE A 187 1.57 -8.54 -13.62
CA ILE A 187 0.62 -9.32 -14.45
C ILE A 187 0.43 -8.71 -15.84
N GLY A 188 0.35 -7.38 -15.92
CA GLY A 188 0.10 -6.60 -17.14
C GLY A 188 1.24 -5.69 -17.56
N THR A 189 2.49 -5.99 -17.20
CA THR A 189 3.64 -5.09 -17.42
C THR A 189 3.83 -4.69 -18.88
N ASP A 190 3.57 -5.61 -19.84
CA ASP A 190 3.66 -5.35 -21.27
C ASP A 190 2.58 -4.39 -21.81
N PHE A 191 1.64 -4.00 -20.97
CA PHE A 191 0.62 -3.01 -21.26
C PHE A 191 0.79 -1.74 -20.41
N TYR A 192 0.98 -1.87 -19.09
CA TYR A 192 1.02 -0.73 -18.18
C TYR A 192 2.39 -0.07 -18.08
N SER A 193 3.50 -0.82 -18.32
CA SER A 193 4.88 -0.37 -18.16
C SER A 193 5.71 -0.54 -19.44
N THR A 194 5.07 -0.40 -20.61
CA THR A 194 5.69 -0.67 -21.91
C THR A 194 6.94 0.16 -22.16
N TYR A 195 6.93 1.41 -21.73
CA TYR A 195 8.03 2.36 -21.95
C TYR A 195 8.94 2.54 -20.75
N HIS A 196 8.94 1.59 -19.82
CA HIS A 196 9.81 1.61 -18.68
C HIS A 196 11.29 1.47 -19.12
N GLN A 197 12.13 2.43 -18.74
CA GLN A 197 13.52 2.52 -19.21
C GLN A 197 14.41 1.32 -18.81
N TYR A 198 14.10 0.64 -17.71
CA TYR A 198 14.87 -0.53 -17.25
C TYR A 198 14.54 -1.81 -18.01
N ARG A 199 13.69 -1.74 -19.02
CA ARG A 199 13.25 -2.87 -19.82
C ARG A 199 13.66 -2.74 -21.28
N ALA A 200 14.75 -2.06 -21.53
CA ALA A 200 15.33 -1.88 -22.86
C ALA A 200 15.69 -3.19 -23.60
N ASP A 201 15.73 -4.31 -22.88
CA ASP A 201 15.94 -5.65 -23.43
C ASP A 201 14.70 -6.26 -24.09
N ARG A 202 13.53 -5.61 -23.99
CA ARG A 202 12.31 -6.07 -24.65
C ARG A 202 12.25 -5.60 -26.10
N PRO A 203 11.81 -6.43 -26.99
CA PRO A 203 11.46 -5.98 -28.33
C PRO A 203 10.18 -5.12 -28.24
N TYR A 204 10.34 -3.81 -28.25
CA TYR A 204 9.24 -2.86 -28.39
C TYR A 204 8.98 -2.58 -29.86
N ASP A 205 7.71 -2.39 -30.22
CA ASP A 205 7.35 -1.84 -31.53
C ASP A 205 7.77 -0.37 -31.65
N TRP A 206 8.05 0.26 -30.52
CA TRP A 206 8.50 1.66 -30.39
C TRP A 206 9.60 1.77 -29.32
N ASP A 207 10.71 2.40 -29.68
CA ASP A 207 11.85 2.65 -28.81
C ASP A 207 11.85 4.09 -28.34
N LEU A 208 11.84 4.31 -27.02
CA LEU A 208 11.85 5.64 -26.43
C LEU A 208 13.06 6.47 -26.87
N LEU A 209 14.26 5.88 -26.93
CA LEU A 209 15.47 6.57 -27.34
C LEU A 209 15.41 6.96 -28.82
N GLN A 210 14.84 6.10 -29.67
CA GLN A 210 14.63 6.41 -31.09
C GLN A 210 13.60 7.52 -31.23
N ALA A 211 12.56 7.52 -30.41
CA ALA A 211 11.55 8.58 -30.40
C ALA A 211 12.15 9.93 -30.00
N GLU A 212 13.04 9.96 -29.00
CA GLU A 212 13.78 11.17 -28.62
C GLU A 212 14.62 11.71 -29.78
N GLU A 213 15.31 10.84 -30.51
CA GLU A 213 16.10 11.25 -31.68
C GLU A 213 15.22 11.79 -32.80
N LEU A 214 14.07 11.19 -33.08
CA LEU A 214 13.10 11.69 -34.05
C LEU A 214 12.58 13.08 -33.68
N LEU A 215 12.24 13.29 -32.39
CA LEU A 215 11.76 14.60 -31.93
C LEU A 215 12.85 15.68 -31.97
N LYS A 216 14.11 15.35 -31.69
CA LYS A 216 15.22 16.30 -31.86
C LYS A 216 15.38 16.75 -33.34
N GLN A 217 15.08 15.85 -34.28
CA GLN A 217 15.13 16.15 -35.70
C GLN A 217 13.90 16.92 -36.19
N ASP A 218 12.72 16.58 -35.69
CA ASP A 218 11.44 17.23 -36.03
C ASP A 218 10.51 17.25 -34.80
N PRO A 219 10.57 18.32 -33.96
CA PRO A 219 9.72 18.48 -32.79
C PRO A 219 8.21 18.56 -33.09
N THR A 220 7.84 18.72 -34.38
CA THR A 220 6.43 18.75 -34.80
C THR A 220 5.85 17.39 -35.16
N SER A 221 6.67 16.36 -35.21
CA SER A 221 6.23 15.00 -35.55
C SER A 221 5.32 14.42 -34.47
N LEU A 222 4.17 13.88 -34.86
CA LEU A 222 3.23 13.18 -33.99
C LEU A 222 3.53 11.66 -33.85
N GLU A 223 4.36 11.11 -34.72
CA GLU A 223 4.62 9.68 -34.77
C GLU A 223 5.26 9.14 -33.48
N PRO A 224 6.23 9.82 -32.87
CA PRO A 224 6.82 9.41 -31.61
C PRO A 224 5.86 9.38 -30.42
N PHE A 225 4.73 10.06 -30.53
CA PHE A 225 3.73 10.16 -29.48
C PHE A 225 2.57 9.18 -29.62
N LYS A 226 2.61 8.26 -30.56
CA LYS A 226 1.65 7.15 -30.65
C LYS A 226 2.08 6.01 -29.76
N ARG A 227 1.28 5.73 -28.74
CA ARG A 227 1.60 4.68 -27.76
C ARG A 227 1.30 3.29 -28.30
N HIS A 228 2.20 2.37 -28.14
CA HIS A 228 2.08 0.98 -28.52
C HIS A 228 2.34 0.03 -27.34
N PRO A 229 1.32 -0.69 -26.87
CA PRO A 229 -0.10 -0.57 -27.24
C PRO A 229 -0.74 0.66 -26.62
N SER A 230 -1.73 1.24 -27.29
CA SER A 230 -2.57 2.27 -26.70
C SER A 230 -3.34 1.74 -25.49
N PHE A 231 -3.52 2.54 -24.43
CA PHE A 231 -4.41 2.17 -23.33
C PHE A 231 -5.89 2.04 -23.77
N TRP A 232 -6.23 2.55 -24.93
CA TRP A 232 -7.58 2.49 -25.51
C TRP A 232 -7.72 1.44 -26.61
N ASP A 233 -6.67 0.66 -26.91
CA ASP A 233 -6.74 -0.44 -27.88
C ASP A 233 -7.65 -1.54 -27.37
N PRO A 234 -8.80 -1.82 -28.02
CA PRO A 234 -9.77 -2.79 -27.52
C PRO A 234 -9.25 -4.23 -27.53
N VAL A 235 -8.31 -4.56 -28.42
CA VAL A 235 -7.71 -5.90 -28.51
C VAL A 235 -6.78 -6.13 -27.30
N TRP A 236 -5.94 -5.14 -27.01
CA TRP A 236 -5.05 -5.20 -25.85
C TRP A 236 -5.82 -5.13 -24.53
N ARG A 237 -6.81 -4.27 -24.41
CA ARG A 237 -7.68 -4.22 -23.22
C ARG A 237 -8.31 -5.58 -22.92
N LYS A 238 -8.87 -6.24 -23.95
CA LYS A 238 -9.41 -7.58 -23.79
C LYS A 238 -8.34 -8.59 -23.39
N LYS A 239 -7.18 -8.57 -24.01
CA LYS A 239 -6.06 -9.48 -23.71
C LYS A 239 -5.60 -9.33 -22.26
N ILE A 240 -5.48 -8.11 -21.78
CA ILE A 240 -5.06 -7.81 -20.39
C ILE A 240 -6.16 -8.18 -19.40
N HIS A 241 -7.41 -7.83 -19.69
CA HIS A 241 -8.56 -8.24 -18.88
C HIS A 241 -8.59 -9.77 -18.69
N ASP A 242 -8.53 -10.54 -19.78
CA ASP A 242 -8.59 -12.00 -19.72
C ASP A 242 -7.42 -12.57 -18.89
N ARG A 243 -6.21 -12.00 -19.03
CA ARG A 243 -5.02 -12.37 -18.25
C ARG A 243 -5.19 -12.09 -16.76
N LEU A 244 -5.73 -10.93 -16.41
CA LEU A 244 -5.98 -10.54 -15.02
C LEU A 244 -7.02 -11.42 -14.36
N VAL A 245 -8.11 -11.71 -15.07
CA VAL A 245 -9.15 -12.65 -14.62
C VAL A 245 -8.57 -14.05 -14.41
N GLU A 246 -7.70 -14.53 -15.30
CA GLU A 246 -7.05 -15.83 -15.16
C GLU A 246 -6.10 -15.86 -13.96
N ASP A 247 -5.28 -14.82 -13.78
CA ASP A 247 -4.40 -14.72 -12.63
C ASP A 247 -5.18 -14.65 -11.31
N ALA A 248 -6.26 -13.89 -11.27
CA ALA A 248 -7.15 -13.84 -10.13
C ALA A 248 -7.76 -15.20 -9.80
N LYS A 249 -8.26 -15.94 -10.80
CA LYS A 249 -8.78 -17.32 -10.59
C LYS A 249 -7.74 -18.25 -9.99
N ARG A 250 -6.48 -18.09 -10.38
CA ARG A 250 -5.37 -18.88 -9.87
C ARG A 250 -5.00 -18.57 -8.43
N ASN A 251 -5.04 -17.30 -8.05
CA ASN A 251 -4.53 -16.81 -6.77
C ASN A 251 -5.61 -16.56 -5.69
N ALA A 252 -6.82 -16.16 -6.08
CA ALA A 252 -7.90 -15.79 -5.15
C ALA A 252 -8.24 -16.86 -4.10
N PRO A 253 -8.24 -18.19 -4.45
CA PRO A 253 -8.51 -19.23 -3.46
C PRO A 253 -7.56 -19.17 -2.25
N TYR A 254 -6.36 -18.65 -2.41
CA TYR A 254 -5.29 -18.64 -1.39
C TYR A 254 -5.14 -17.30 -0.67
N ARG A 255 -5.92 -16.28 -1.04
CA ARG A 255 -5.90 -14.93 -0.45
C ARG A 255 -4.51 -14.27 -0.52
N PRO A 256 -4.02 -13.93 -1.70
CA PRO A 256 -2.76 -13.20 -1.83
C PRO A 256 -2.82 -11.86 -1.08
N VAL A 257 -1.67 -11.29 -0.75
CA VAL A 257 -1.59 -10.03 -0.01
C VAL A 257 -2.21 -8.90 -0.83
N PHE A 258 -1.82 -8.80 -2.11
CA PHE A 258 -2.45 -7.94 -3.12
C PHE A 258 -2.08 -8.40 -4.54
N TYR A 259 -2.69 -7.78 -5.55
CA TYR A 259 -2.34 -7.94 -6.95
C TYR A 259 -1.70 -6.67 -7.47
N SER A 260 -0.49 -6.75 -8.00
CA SER A 260 0.18 -5.65 -8.69
C SER A 260 -0.03 -5.79 -10.20
N LEU A 261 -0.72 -4.82 -10.80
CA LEU A 261 -0.98 -4.81 -12.24
C LEU A 261 0.31 -4.68 -13.03
N ALA A 262 1.26 -3.89 -12.53
CA ALA A 262 2.57 -3.70 -13.11
C ALA A 262 3.51 -3.00 -12.11
N ASP A 263 4.80 -3.10 -12.37
CA ASP A 263 5.85 -2.35 -11.72
C ASP A 263 6.20 -1.11 -12.56
N GLU A 264 6.43 0.04 -11.89
CA GLU A 264 6.83 1.33 -12.48
C GLU A 264 6.03 1.68 -13.75
N SER A 265 4.71 1.62 -13.64
CA SER A 265 3.77 1.86 -14.73
C SER A 265 3.67 3.33 -15.12
N GLY A 266 3.05 3.62 -16.25
CA GLY A 266 2.78 4.98 -16.72
C GLY A 266 2.25 5.01 -18.16
N ILE A 267 1.69 6.14 -18.58
CA ILE A 267 1.26 6.31 -19.97
C ILE A 267 2.46 6.44 -20.91
N GLY A 268 3.55 7.00 -20.41
CA GLY A 268 4.82 7.13 -21.10
C GLY A 268 5.95 6.50 -20.29
N ASN A 269 7.15 7.06 -20.40
CA ASN A 269 8.28 6.62 -19.58
C ASN A 269 8.15 7.17 -18.15
N LEU A 270 7.62 6.36 -17.25
CA LEU A 270 7.42 6.75 -15.84
C LEU A 270 6.72 8.11 -15.72
N ALA A 271 7.28 9.02 -14.95
CA ALA A 271 6.78 10.39 -14.80
C ALA A 271 7.34 11.37 -15.86
N GLY A 272 7.71 10.90 -17.04
CA GLY A 272 8.17 11.76 -18.13
C GLY A 272 7.03 12.57 -18.76
N PHE A 273 7.39 13.71 -19.43
CA PHE A 273 6.39 14.66 -19.97
C PHE A 273 5.88 14.35 -21.33
N TRP A 274 6.14 13.25 -21.92
CA TRP A 274 5.79 12.90 -23.27
C TRP A 274 4.30 13.12 -23.56
N ASP A 275 4.00 13.54 -24.79
CA ASP A 275 2.65 13.84 -25.24
C ASP A 275 1.95 12.55 -25.73
N PHE A 276 1.48 11.70 -24.84
CA PHE A 276 0.75 10.47 -25.18
C PHE A 276 -0.76 10.63 -24.97
N ASP A 277 -1.62 10.06 -25.79
CA ASP A 277 -1.35 9.18 -26.92
C ASP A 277 -2.05 9.74 -28.16
N PHE A 278 -1.28 9.99 -29.23
CA PHE A 278 -1.80 10.52 -30.50
C PHE A 278 -2.31 9.41 -31.44
N SER A 279 -2.46 8.17 -30.97
CA SER A 279 -3.10 7.11 -31.75
C SER A 279 -4.61 7.39 -31.94
N ASP A 280 -5.19 6.90 -33.03
CA ASP A 280 -6.63 6.99 -33.26
C ASP A 280 -7.44 6.33 -32.15
N GLN A 281 -6.93 5.25 -31.57
CA GLN A 281 -7.53 4.54 -30.44
C GLN A 281 -7.71 5.48 -29.24
N SER A 282 -6.78 6.40 -28.99
CA SER A 282 -6.86 7.37 -27.90
C SER A 282 -7.63 8.63 -28.29
N LEU A 283 -7.42 9.16 -29.50
CA LEU A 283 -8.05 10.42 -29.91
C LEU A 283 -9.57 10.30 -30.09
N VAL A 284 -10.09 9.14 -30.50
CA VAL A 284 -11.54 8.94 -30.64
C VAL A 284 -12.27 9.06 -29.29
N PRO A 285 -11.90 8.35 -28.24
CA PRO A 285 -12.53 8.52 -26.92
C PRO A 285 -12.22 9.91 -26.30
N MET A 286 -11.05 10.51 -26.57
CA MET A 286 -10.75 11.88 -26.15
C MET A 286 -11.77 12.89 -26.71
N ARG A 287 -12.10 12.79 -27.98
CA ARG A 287 -13.08 13.68 -28.62
C ARG A 287 -14.47 13.56 -27.99
N ARG A 288 -14.86 12.33 -27.55
CA ARG A 288 -16.10 12.13 -26.81
C ARG A 288 -16.05 12.81 -25.45
N TRP A 289 -14.93 12.59 -24.72
CA TRP A 289 -14.72 13.26 -23.43
C TRP A 289 -14.76 14.79 -23.58
N LEU A 290 -14.10 15.37 -24.58
CA LEU A 290 -14.16 16.81 -24.86
C LEU A 290 -15.60 17.27 -25.20
N HIS A 291 -16.36 16.45 -25.94
CA HIS A 291 -17.77 16.72 -26.20
C HIS A 291 -18.59 16.77 -24.91
N ASP A 292 -18.35 15.87 -24.00
CA ASP A 292 -19.05 15.83 -22.70
C ASP A 292 -18.65 17.01 -21.80
N GLN A 293 -17.40 17.49 -21.87
CA GLN A 293 -16.93 18.67 -21.13
C GLN A 293 -17.48 19.97 -21.69
N TYR A 294 -17.37 20.18 -22.99
CA TYR A 294 -17.70 21.45 -23.65
C TYR A 294 -19.11 21.54 -24.24
N HIS A 295 -19.80 20.42 -24.38
CA HIS A 295 -21.14 20.22 -24.92
C HIS A 295 -21.29 20.70 -26.37
N THR A 296 -20.60 21.79 -26.78
CA THR A 296 -20.64 22.31 -28.14
C THR A 296 -19.24 22.58 -28.68
N LEU A 297 -19.08 22.40 -30.00
CA LEU A 297 -17.83 22.71 -30.69
C LEU A 297 -17.48 24.20 -30.61
N THR A 298 -18.50 25.07 -30.54
CA THR A 298 -18.31 26.52 -30.35
C THR A 298 -17.70 26.82 -28.98
N ALA A 299 -18.09 26.13 -27.93
CA ALA A 299 -17.50 26.29 -26.60
C ALA A 299 -16.04 25.80 -26.56
N LEU A 300 -15.76 24.65 -27.14
CA LEU A 300 -14.39 24.13 -27.27
C LEU A 300 -13.51 25.14 -28.05
N ASN A 301 -13.98 25.60 -29.25
CA ASN A 301 -13.22 26.52 -30.08
C ASN A 301 -12.93 27.85 -29.38
N ARG A 302 -13.88 28.34 -28.58
CA ARG A 302 -13.66 29.54 -27.77
C ARG A 302 -12.61 29.33 -26.69
N GLU A 303 -12.66 28.18 -26.04
CA GLU A 303 -11.73 27.85 -24.97
C GLU A 303 -10.32 27.60 -25.49
N TRP A 304 -10.19 26.78 -26.50
CA TRP A 304 -8.91 26.46 -27.13
C TRP A 304 -8.34 27.60 -28.00
N GLY A 305 -9.17 28.58 -28.39
CA GLY A 305 -8.79 29.60 -29.36
C GLY A 305 -8.61 29.00 -30.75
N THR A 306 -9.49 28.09 -31.17
CA THR A 306 -9.45 27.34 -32.44
C THR A 306 -10.72 27.58 -33.27
N ASN A 307 -10.82 26.98 -34.44
CA ASN A 307 -11.93 27.11 -35.36
C ASN A 307 -12.33 25.79 -36.03
N TYR A 308 -12.26 24.68 -35.28
CA TYR A 308 -12.70 23.37 -35.75
C TYR A 308 -14.15 23.43 -36.26
N THR A 309 -14.41 22.72 -37.35
CA THR A 309 -15.73 22.66 -38.01
C THR A 309 -16.47 21.33 -37.68
N SER A 310 -15.78 20.32 -37.17
CA SER A 310 -16.36 19.07 -36.67
C SER A 310 -15.54 18.50 -35.53
N TRP A 311 -16.15 17.70 -34.69
CA TRP A 311 -15.48 17.00 -33.60
C TRP A 311 -14.40 16.03 -34.08
N ASP A 312 -14.59 15.40 -35.23
CA ASP A 312 -13.64 14.44 -35.80
C ASP A 312 -12.29 15.08 -36.20
N LEU A 313 -12.29 16.41 -36.40
CA LEU A 313 -11.08 17.17 -36.74
C LEU A 313 -10.33 17.69 -35.50
N VAL A 314 -10.93 17.60 -34.32
CA VAL A 314 -10.29 18.06 -33.08
C VAL A 314 -9.05 17.24 -32.80
N THR A 315 -7.91 17.89 -32.76
CA THR A 315 -6.59 17.31 -32.45
C THR A 315 -5.88 18.22 -31.46
N PRO A 316 -5.38 17.68 -30.34
CA PRO A 316 -4.63 18.49 -29.40
C PRO A 316 -3.28 18.90 -29.98
N PRO A 317 -2.67 20.01 -29.51
CA PRO A 317 -1.30 20.36 -29.86
C PRO A 317 -0.31 19.47 -29.08
N THR A 318 0.91 19.38 -29.62
CA THR A 318 2.06 18.90 -28.85
C THR A 318 2.51 19.93 -27.80
N THR A 319 3.36 19.55 -26.88
CA THR A 319 4.03 20.49 -25.96
C THR A 319 4.85 21.52 -26.72
N HIS A 320 5.52 21.11 -27.83
CA HIS A 320 6.22 22.03 -28.73
C HIS A 320 5.29 23.12 -29.28
N ASP A 321 4.14 22.73 -29.84
CA ASP A 321 3.17 23.68 -30.41
C ASP A 321 2.60 24.61 -29.33
N ALA A 322 2.28 24.08 -28.14
CA ALA A 322 1.76 24.87 -27.03
C ALA A 322 2.76 25.93 -26.55
N MET A 323 4.05 25.62 -26.54
CA MET A 323 5.11 26.56 -26.18
C MET A 323 5.27 27.70 -27.16
N GLN A 324 4.82 27.58 -28.44
CA GLN A 324 4.85 28.66 -29.41
C GLN A 324 3.74 29.72 -29.19
N ARG A 325 2.70 29.40 -28.39
CA ARG A 325 1.59 30.32 -28.16
C ARG A 325 2.04 31.55 -27.36
N THR A 326 1.58 32.73 -27.76
CA THR A 326 1.91 34.03 -27.13
C THR A 326 0.72 34.68 -26.42
N ASP A 327 -0.48 34.12 -26.58
CA ASP A 327 -1.74 34.65 -26.04
C ASP A 327 -2.02 34.21 -24.57
N GLY A 328 -1.16 33.38 -23.97
CA GLY A 328 -1.36 32.86 -22.62
C GLY A 328 -2.50 31.84 -22.53
N ASN A 329 -2.94 31.29 -23.66
CA ASN A 329 -3.95 30.25 -23.71
C ASN A 329 -3.31 28.88 -23.98
N PHE A 330 -3.24 28.03 -22.95
CA PHE A 330 -2.70 26.68 -23.06
C PHE A 330 -3.79 25.60 -22.93
N ALA A 331 -5.09 25.99 -23.08
CA ALA A 331 -6.21 25.11 -22.77
C ALA A 331 -6.19 23.78 -23.55
N SER A 332 -5.92 23.85 -24.86
CA SER A 332 -5.87 22.63 -25.68
C SER A 332 -4.78 21.65 -25.26
N TRP A 333 -3.65 22.15 -24.78
CA TRP A 333 -2.56 21.34 -24.27
C TRP A 333 -2.89 20.81 -22.87
N ALA A 334 -3.45 21.62 -21.99
CA ALA A 334 -3.81 21.23 -20.64
C ALA A 334 -4.88 20.13 -20.65
N ASP A 335 -5.89 20.25 -21.51
CA ASP A 335 -6.92 19.22 -21.72
C ASP A 335 -6.31 17.91 -22.22
N PHE A 336 -5.30 17.97 -23.09
CA PHE A 336 -4.61 16.78 -23.53
C PHE A 336 -3.81 16.12 -22.39
N LYS A 337 -3.15 16.92 -21.57
CA LYS A 337 -2.47 16.38 -20.38
C LYS A 337 -3.45 15.78 -19.36
N GLU A 338 -4.63 16.37 -19.22
CA GLU A 338 -5.70 15.78 -18.41
C GLU A 338 -6.21 14.46 -19.01
N TRP A 339 -6.34 14.41 -20.34
CA TRP A 339 -6.69 13.16 -21.03
C TRP A 339 -5.66 12.05 -20.78
N MET A 340 -4.37 12.38 -20.68
CA MET A 340 -3.33 11.41 -20.30
C MET A 340 -3.59 10.84 -18.88
N ASP A 341 -3.91 11.70 -17.91
CA ASP A 341 -4.22 11.28 -16.55
C ASP A 341 -5.49 10.40 -16.51
N ILE A 342 -6.53 10.78 -17.25
CA ILE A 342 -7.77 10.00 -17.41
C ILE A 342 -7.47 8.64 -18.04
N SER A 343 -6.65 8.60 -19.07
CA SER A 343 -6.33 7.38 -19.81
C SER A 343 -5.60 6.37 -18.92
N PHE A 344 -4.64 6.83 -18.15
CA PHE A 344 -3.90 5.97 -17.24
C PHE A 344 -4.79 5.46 -16.08
N ALA A 345 -5.52 6.36 -15.43
CA ALA A 345 -6.44 5.97 -14.35
C ALA A 345 -7.52 4.99 -14.84
N ASN A 346 -8.10 5.21 -16.04
CA ASN A 346 -9.08 4.31 -16.63
C ASN A 346 -8.48 2.93 -16.98
N ALA A 347 -7.23 2.89 -17.44
CA ALA A 347 -6.56 1.61 -17.70
C ALA A 347 -6.34 0.82 -16.40
N LEU A 348 -5.95 1.49 -15.32
CA LEU A 348 -5.78 0.87 -14.01
C LEU A 348 -7.12 0.43 -13.39
N GLU A 349 -8.16 1.27 -13.49
CA GLU A 349 -9.51 0.92 -13.04
C GLU A 349 -10.06 -0.32 -13.76
N MET A 350 -9.83 -0.42 -15.08
CA MET A 350 -10.15 -1.63 -15.85
C MET A 350 -9.44 -2.86 -15.25
N GLY A 351 -8.16 -2.72 -14.90
CA GLY A 351 -7.39 -3.81 -14.27
C GLY A 351 -7.94 -4.20 -12.90
N THR A 352 -8.25 -3.22 -12.07
CA THR A 352 -8.88 -3.44 -10.76
C THR A 352 -10.22 -4.16 -10.90
N ASN A 353 -11.07 -3.72 -11.82
CA ASN A 353 -12.36 -4.32 -12.08
C ASN A 353 -12.24 -5.77 -12.58
N ALA A 354 -11.28 -6.07 -13.44
CA ALA A 354 -11.02 -7.41 -13.93
C ALA A 354 -10.63 -8.40 -12.80
N ILE A 355 -9.83 -7.96 -11.85
CA ILE A 355 -9.50 -8.75 -10.66
C ILE A 355 -10.76 -8.93 -9.78
N HIS A 356 -11.53 -7.86 -9.58
CA HIS A 356 -12.72 -7.86 -8.73
C HIS A 356 -13.88 -8.72 -9.30
N GLU A 357 -13.89 -9.04 -10.60
CA GLU A 357 -14.84 -10.02 -11.15
C GLU A 357 -14.68 -11.41 -10.48
N VAL A 358 -13.49 -11.73 -10.00
CA VAL A 358 -13.15 -13.04 -9.40
C VAL A 358 -12.98 -12.93 -7.89
N ASP A 359 -12.32 -11.88 -7.42
CA ASP A 359 -11.99 -11.62 -6.02
C ASP A 359 -12.45 -10.20 -5.63
N PRO A 360 -13.74 -9.99 -5.30
CA PRO A 360 -14.33 -8.67 -5.08
C PRO A 360 -13.68 -7.85 -3.96
N ASP A 361 -13.06 -8.51 -3.00
CA ASP A 361 -12.41 -7.88 -1.85
C ASP A 361 -10.88 -7.78 -2.01
N ALA A 362 -10.36 -8.07 -3.19
CA ALA A 362 -8.92 -8.03 -3.44
C ALA A 362 -8.35 -6.63 -3.34
N TYR A 363 -7.14 -6.53 -2.80
CA TYR A 363 -6.33 -5.34 -2.94
C TYR A 363 -5.61 -5.38 -4.28
N VAL A 364 -5.80 -4.35 -5.09
CA VAL A 364 -5.25 -4.23 -6.45
C VAL A 364 -4.51 -2.91 -6.57
N GLY A 365 -3.29 -2.95 -7.09
CA GLY A 365 -2.44 -1.78 -7.17
C GLY A 365 -1.37 -1.86 -8.25
N VAL A 366 -0.43 -0.95 -8.17
CA VAL A 366 0.78 -0.91 -8.98
C VAL A 366 2.00 -0.79 -8.08
N GLY A 367 3.11 -1.37 -8.51
CA GLY A 367 4.42 -1.16 -7.93
C GLY A 367 5.06 0.13 -8.42
N GLY A 368 6.02 0.67 -7.65
CA GLY A 368 6.85 1.79 -8.07
C GLY A 368 6.09 3.08 -8.38
N GLY A 369 5.08 3.43 -7.58
CA GLY A 369 4.27 4.64 -7.77
C GLY A 369 5.11 5.91 -7.77
N GLN A 370 5.06 6.67 -8.88
CA GLN A 370 5.93 7.81 -9.17
C GLN A 370 5.47 9.10 -8.51
N MET A 371 6.25 10.18 -8.66
CA MET A 371 5.87 11.47 -8.15
C MET A 371 4.58 11.98 -8.80
N PRO A 372 3.74 12.73 -8.05
CA PRO A 372 2.52 13.31 -8.61
C PRO A 372 2.85 14.38 -9.64
N GLY A 373 2.17 14.28 -10.79
CA GLY A 373 2.29 15.31 -11.81
C GLY A 373 2.23 14.77 -13.24
N TRP A 374 3.21 14.00 -13.68
CA TRP A 374 3.35 13.57 -15.07
C TRP A 374 3.20 12.07 -15.26
N GLY A 375 3.13 11.62 -16.50
CA GLY A 375 2.99 10.19 -16.82
C GLY A 375 1.64 9.57 -16.43
N GLY A 376 0.63 10.38 -16.15
CA GLY A 376 -0.69 9.94 -15.69
C GLY A 376 -0.82 9.91 -14.16
N TYR A 377 0.20 10.35 -13.42
CA TYR A 377 0.22 10.29 -11.95
C TYR A 377 -0.57 11.43 -11.28
N ASP A 378 -1.86 11.53 -11.61
CA ASP A 378 -2.83 12.29 -10.85
C ASP A 378 -3.44 11.41 -9.73
N TYR A 379 -2.92 11.55 -8.53
CA TYR A 379 -3.39 10.75 -7.40
C TYR A 379 -4.83 11.02 -6.98
N ALA A 380 -5.42 12.15 -7.38
CA ALA A 380 -6.85 12.38 -7.20
C ALA A 380 -7.69 11.36 -7.98
N ARG A 381 -7.18 10.89 -9.12
CA ARG A 381 -7.80 9.83 -9.94
C ARG A 381 -7.32 8.44 -9.55
N LEU A 382 -6.02 8.27 -9.29
CA LEU A 382 -5.43 6.96 -9.01
C LEU A 382 -5.96 6.34 -7.72
N THR A 383 -6.22 7.14 -6.68
CA THR A 383 -6.78 6.67 -5.41
C THR A 383 -8.24 6.19 -5.50
N HIS A 384 -8.91 6.46 -6.62
CA HIS A 384 -10.22 5.89 -6.96
C HIS A 384 -10.09 4.64 -7.85
N ALA A 385 -9.08 4.59 -8.71
CA ALA A 385 -8.87 3.49 -9.64
C ALA A 385 -8.25 2.25 -8.98
N LEU A 386 -7.52 2.42 -7.88
CA LEU A 386 -6.77 1.38 -7.18
C LEU A 386 -7.28 1.17 -5.76
N THR A 387 -7.02 -0.01 -5.19
CA THR A 387 -7.37 -0.36 -3.81
C THR A 387 -6.15 -0.64 -2.92
N ALA A 388 -4.95 -0.64 -3.49
CA ALA A 388 -3.65 -0.64 -2.82
C ALA A 388 -2.63 0.08 -3.69
N ILE A 389 -1.46 0.42 -3.17
CA ILE A 389 -0.39 1.00 -3.97
C ILE A 389 0.97 0.85 -3.29
N GLU A 390 2.01 0.76 -4.10
CA GLU A 390 3.39 0.83 -3.68
C GLU A 390 4.03 2.15 -4.16
N PRO A 391 4.00 3.22 -3.36
CA PRO A 391 4.64 4.49 -3.73
C PRO A 391 6.14 4.48 -3.41
N TYR A 392 6.93 5.24 -4.17
CA TYR A 392 8.36 5.39 -3.91
C TYR A 392 8.73 6.51 -2.91
N ASP A 393 7.76 7.12 -2.24
CA ASP A 393 7.96 8.29 -1.38
C ASP A 393 8.68 9.44 -2.10
N ILE A 394 8.13 9.83 -3.24
CA ILE A 394 8.66 10.90 -4.08
C ILE A 394 7.63 12.02 -4.21
N GLY A 395 8.05 13.27 -3.98
CA GLY A 395 7.20 14.45 -4.18
C GLY A 395 5.94 14.46 -3.33
N SER A 396 6.04 13.96 -2.10
CA SER A 396 4.94 13.87 -1.12
C SER A 396 3.80 12.93 -1.55
N ASN A 397 4.07 11.93 -2.40
CA ASN A 397 3.00 11.03 -2.86
C ASN A 397 2.39 10.21 -1.73
N ILE A 398 3.17 9.80 -0.70
CA ILE A 398 2.65 9.10 0.48
C ILE A 398 1.63 9.97 1.22
N GLU A 399 1.97 11.22 1.51
CA GLU A 399 1.08 12.15 2.22
C GLU A 399 -0.16 12.50 1.39
N ILE A 400 -0.01 12.60 0.07
CA ILE A 400 -1.13 12.82 -0.84
C ILE A 400 -2.07 11.61 -0.83
N ILE A 401 -1.55 10.40 -1.02
CA ILE A 401 -2.35 9.17 -1.03
C ILE A 401 -3.08 8.98 0.30
N ARG A 402 -2.38 9.08 1.44
CA ARG A 402 -3.01 8.95 2.77
C ARG A 402 -4.12 9.97 3.02
N SER A 403 -3.97 11.17 2.45
CA SER A 403 -4.96 12.25 2.59
C SER A 403 -6.21 11.98 1.74
N LEU A 404 -6.02 11.49 0.51
CA LEU A 404 -7.12 11.25 -0.43
C LEU A 404 -7.85 9.94 -0.14
N ASN A 405 -7.13 8.89 0.28
CA ASN A 405 -7.70 7.61 0.66
C ASN A 405 -6.97 6.99 1.87
N PRO A 406 -7.33 7.38 3.12
CA PRO A 406 -6.64 6.93 4.33
C PRO A 406 -6.78 5.43 4.60
N ASN A 407 -7.71 4.75 3.93
CA ASN A 407 -7.93 3.32 4.09
C ASN A 407 -7.14 2.46 3.09
N MET A 408 -6.55 3.08 2.05
CA MET A 408 -5.75 2.38 1.06
C MET A 408 -4.46 1.84 1.70
N PRO A 409 -4.22 0.53 1.70
CA PRO A 409 -2.93 -0.01 2.08
C PRO A 409 -1.83 0.53 1.16
N MET A 410 -0.80 1.09 1.78
CA MET A 410 0.44 1.46 1.11
C MET A 410 1.56 0.54 1.59
N VAL A 411 2.41 0.14 0.66
CA VAL A 411 3.62 -0.61 0.93
C VAL A 411 4.74 0.03 0.12
N THR A 412 5.85 0.39 0.76
CA THR A 412 6.92 1.14 0.09
C THR A 412 8.14 0.26 -0.10
N THR A 413 8.83 0.40 -1.22
CA THR A 413 10.07 -0.34 -1.47
C THR A 413 11.23 0.22 -0.66
N GLY A 414 11.92 -0.67 0.06
CA GLY A 414 13.10 -0.35 0.87
C GLY A 414 14.38 -0.41 0.06
N PHE A 415 14.92 0.75 -0.34
CA PHE A 415 16.22 0.87 -1.02
C PHE A 415 17.35 1.28 -0.09
N ALA A 416 17.06 1.74 1.10
CA ALA A 416 18.04 2.17 2.10
C ALA A 416 18.74 0.98 2.77
N ASN A 417 19.79 1.24 3.53
CA ASN A 417 20.47 0.28 4.40
C ASN A 417 20.90 0.93 5.71
N GLY A 418 21.22 0.12 6.72
CA GLY A 418 21.72 0.56 8.02
C GLY A 418 20.80 1.56 8.70
N LYS A 419 21.37 2.65 9.22
CA LYS A 419 20.63 3.72 9.94
C LYS A 419 19.54 4.37 9.09
N TRP A 420 19.75 4.47 7.78
CA TRP A 420 18.80 5.06 6.85
C TRP A 420 17.58 4.19 6.62
N GLU A 421 17.77 2.89 6.47
CA GLU A 421 16.68 1.93 6.39
C GLU A 421 15.86 1.92 7.68
N LYS A 422 16.54 1.91 8.83
CA LYS A 422 15.89 1.99 10.14
C LYS A 422 15.00 3.21 10.26
N HIS A 423 15.52 4.41 9.92
CA HIS A 423 14.71 5.63 9.93
C HIS A 423 13.52 5.52 8.99
N ARG A 424 13.76 5.09 7.75
CA ARG A 424 12.76 5.08 6.69
C ARG A 424 11.57 4.17 7.01
N VAL A 425 11.83 2.98 7.52
CA VAL A 425 10.77 2.03 7.90
C VAL A 425 9.82 2.62 8.95
N TRP A 426 10.38 3.32 9.95
CA TRP A 426 9.58 4.02 10.94
C TRP A 426 8.87 5.24 10.38
N TYR A 427 9.56 6.05 9.57
CA TYR A 427 8.96 7.22 8.92
C TYR A 427 7.75 6.82 8.08
N GLU A 428 7.88 5.83 7.25
CA GLU A 428 6.81 5.33 6.39
C GLU A 428 5.62 4.77 7.20
N LEU A 429 5.87 3.98 8.25
CA LEU A 429 4.80 3.52 9.14
C LEU A 429 4.03 4.70 9.76
N LEU A 430 4.73 5.73 10.23
CA LEU A 430 4.10 6.93 10.81
C LEU A 430 3.40 7.80 9.76
N HIS A 431 3.64 7.55 8.47
CA HIS A 431 2.92 8.16 7.35
C HIS A 431 1.83 7.27 6.75
N ASN A 432 1.35 6.27 7.53
CA ASN A 432 0.25 5.36 7.19
C ASN A 432 0.62 4.21 6.23
N ASN A 433 1.90 3.93 6.01
CA ASN A 433 2.31 2.70 5.35
C ASN A 433 2.02 1.48 6.24
N ARG A 434 1.64 0.37 5.61
CA ARG A 434 1.30 -0.87 6.28
C ARG A 434 2.28 -2.01 5.98
N GLY A 435 3.35 -1.70 5.27
CA GLY A 435 4.34 -2.71 4.93
C GLY A 435 5.52 -2.16 4.17
N LEU A 436 6.45 -3.04 3.89
CA LEU A 436 7.71 -2.76 3.21
C LEU A 436 7.96 -3.87 2.18
N ILE A 437 8.41 -3.49 0.98
CA ILE A 437 9.00 -4.40 0.01
C ILE A 437 10.52 -4.26 0.07
N ILE A 438 11.21 -5.37 0.20
CA ILE A 438 12.67 -5.41 0.24
C ILE A 438 13.19 -5.80 -1.13
N TRP A 439 13.98 -4.92 -1.74
CA TRP A 439 14.72 -5.21 -2.95
C TRP A 439 16.17 -5.56 -2.61
N ASP A 440 16.50 -6.85 -2.68
CA ASP A 440 17.81 -7.40 -2.28
C ASP A 440 18.52 -8.10 -3.43
N GLN A 441 19.02 -7.33 -4.40
CA GLN A 441 19.78 -7.89 -5.53
C GLN A 441 21.13 -8.47 -5.13
N LYS A 442 21.72 -8.00 -4.01
CA LYS A 442 23.09 -8.29 -3.65
C LYS A 442 23.25 -9.35 -2.56
N HIS A 443 22.15 -10.00 -2.15
CA HIS A 443 22.17 -10.95 -1.03
C HIS A 443 22.65 -10.34 0.29
N GLU A 444 22.24 -9.10 0.57
CA GLU A 444 22.66 -8.37 1.78
C GLU A 444 21.84 -8.77 3.01
N TYR A 445 20.59 -9.27 2.82
CA TYR A 445 19.75 -9.77 3.91
C TYR A 445 20.10 -11.21 4.29
N VAL A 446 20.11 -12.09 3.31
CA VAL A 446 20.52 -13.47 3.49
C VAL A 446 21.57 -13.79 2.44
N ALA A 447 22.77 -14.13 2.92
CA ALA A 447 23.88 -14.52 2.07
C ALA A 447 23.60 -15.85 1.34
N PRO A 448 24.28 -16.15 0.23
CA PRO A 448 24.07 -17.38 -0.53
C PRO A 448 24.28 -18.68 0.25
N ASP A 449 25.03 -18.64 1.34
CA ASP A 449 25.28 -19.76 2.27
C ASP A 449 24.14 -19.95 3.30
N GLY A 450 23.08 -19.16 3.24
CA GLY A 450 21.95 -19.21 4.15
C GLY A 450 22.14 -18.49 5.49
N GLN A 451 23.28 -17.81 5.67
CA GLN A 451 23.51 -17.03 6.89
C GLN A 451 22.97 -15.60 6.73
N PRO A 452 22.53 -14.97 7.84
CA PRO A 452 22.15 -13.57 7.80
C PRO A 452 23.28 -12.69 7.24
N GLY A 453 22.97 -11.92 6.18
CA GLY A 453 23.86 -10.90 5.65
C GLY A 453 24.00 -9.70 6.59
N GLN A 454 24.87 -8.75 6.26
CA GLN A 454 25.07 -7.56 7.10
C GLN A 454 23.75 -6.79 7.27
N ARG A 455 23.07 -6.51 6.17
CA ARG A 455 21.78 -5.79 6.17
C ARG A 455 20.71 -6.54 6.95
N GLY A 456 20.64 -7.86 6.80
CA GLY A 456 19.73 -8.70 7.58
C GLY A 456 19.98 -8.65 9.08
N ARG A 457 21.25 -8.70 9.51
CA ARG A 457 21.59 -8.58 10.94
C ARG A 457 21.23 -7.22 11.52
N GLU A 458 21.41 -6.14 10.75
CA GLU A 458 21.06 -4.79 11.17
C GLU A 458 19.55 -4.56 11.17
N ALA A 459 18.84 -5.09 10.16
CA ALA A 459 17.41 -4.88 9.97
C ALA A 459 16.53 -5.75 10.86
N GLY A 460 16.95 -6.99 11.15
CA GLY A 460 16.12 -7.98 11.86
C GLY A 460 15.57 -7.48 13.19
N ALA A 461 16.34 -6.69 13.94
CA ALA A 461 15.91 -6.16 15.23
C ALA A 461 14.69 -5.23 15.11
N TYR A 462 14.74 -4.22 14.21
CA TYR A 462 13.63 -3.28 14.06
C TYR A 462 12.49 -3.84 13.19
N TYR A 463 12.76 -4.79 12.31
CA TYR A 463 11.69 -5.51 11.61
C TYR A 463 10.87 -6.36 12.59
N ASN A 464 11.53 -7.09 13.48
CA ASN A 464 10.84 -7.85 14.51
C ASN A 464 10.10 -6.93 15.50
N GLU A 465 10.67 -5.78 15.89
CA GLU A 465 9.95 -4.81 16.73
C GLU A 465 8.62 -4.38 16.08
N LEU A 466 8.62 -4.09 14.77
CA LEU A 466 7.40 -3.75 14.04
C LEU A 466 6.41 -4.92 13.98
N ARG A 467 6.92 -6.12 13.74
CA ARG A 467 6.16 -7.37 13.64
C ARG A 467 5.62 -7.85 14.98
N ASP A 468 6.35 -7.60 16.07
CA ASP A 468 5.98 -8.01 17.44
C ASP A 468 4.95 -7.06 18.08
N GLY A 469 4.17 -6.39 17.24
CA GLY A 469 2.92 -5.71 17.57
C GLY A 469 2.95 -4.19 17.50
N VAL A 470 4.11 -3.53 17.55
CA VAL A 470 4.18 -2.06 17.46
C VAL A 470 3.61 -1.55 16.16
N GLY A 471 3.98 -2.15 15.02
CA GLY A 471 3.40 -1.82 13.72
C GLY A 471 1.88 -2.04 13.69
N ALA A 472 1.43 -3.18 14.20
CA ALA A 472 0.01 -3.50 14.29
C ALA A 472 -0.76 -2.49 15.17
N GLN A 473 -0.21 -2.05 16.30
CA GLN A 473 -0.84 -1.08 17.19
C GLN A 473 -1.04 0.27 16.49
N ILE A 474 -0.05 0.75 15.74
CA ILE A 474 -0.13 1.99 14.97
C ILE A 474 -1.13 1.87 13.82
N ILE A 475 -1.05 0.79 13.02
CA ILE A 475 -1.96 0.52 11.88
C ILE A 475 -3.44 0.48 12.32
N ASN A 476 -3.72 -0.05 13.51
CA ASN A 476 -5.09 -0.13 14.05
C ASN A 476 -5.50 1.10 14.89
N SER A 477 -4.71 2.17 14.81
CA SER A 477 -5.00 3.48 15.41
C SER A 477 -5.24 4.52 14.32
N GLN A 478 -6.12 5.48 14.57
CA GLN A 478 -6.49 6.50 13.57
C GLN A 478 -5.53 7.68 13.63
N LEU A 479 -4.80 7.97 12.55
CA LEU A 479 -4.01 9.20 12.42
C LEU A 479 -4.92 10.43 12.53
N MET A 480 -4.53 11.38 13.34
CA MET A 480 -5.23 12.65 13.55
C MET A 480 -4.48 13.79 12.85
N THR A 481 -5.22 14.67 12.19
CA THR A 481 -4.66 15.86 11.54
C THR A 481 -5.26 17.14 12.15
N ASP A 482 -4.59 18.27 12.00
CA ASP A 482 -4.91 19.53 12.69
C ASP A 482 -5.92 20.41 11.95
N ARG A 483 -6.76 19.84 11.10
CA ARG A 483 -7.74 20.53 10.25
C ARG A 483 -7.10 21.56 9.31
N ILE A 484 -5.91 21.25 8.84
CA ILE A 484 -5.16 22.02 7.84
C ILE A 484 -5.28 21.29 6.52
N ALA A 485 -5.68 22.00 5.47
CA ALA A 485 -5.69 21.53 4.09
C ALA A 485 -4.55 22.19 3.31
N ILE A 486 -3.81 21.40 2.54
CA ILE A 486 -2.91 21.90 1.49
C ILE A 486 -3.54 21.52 0.16
N HIS A 487 -3.71 22.51 -0.71
CA HIS A 487 -4.31 22.27 -2.02
C HIS A 487 -3.41 21.43 -2.92
N TYR A 488 -3.96 20.30 -3.40
CA TYR A 488 -3.35 19.45 -4.41
C TYR A 488 -4.03 19.70 -5.77
N SER A 489 -3.37 20.53 -6.59
CA SER A 489 -3.91 21.00 -7.86
C SER A 489 -3.10 20.50 -9.04
N GLN A 490 -3.64 19.56 -9.79
CA GLN A 490 -3.06 19.09 -11.04
C GLN A 490 -3.13 20.18 -12.15
N PRO A 491 -4.24 20.95 -12.30
CA PRO A 491 -4.29 22.08 -13.21
C PRO A 491 -3.22 23.14 -12.96
N SER A 492 -3.04 23.57 -11.72
CA SER A 492 -2.00 24.56 -11.38
C SER A 492 -0.60 24.04 -11.65
N MET A 493 -0.33 22.77 -11.37
CA MET A 493 0.96 22.15 -11.68
C MET A 493 1.26 22.21 -13.18
N ARG A 494 0.28 21.91 -14.05
CA ARG A 494 0.42 22.00 -15.51
C ARG A 494 0.72 23.43 -15.95
N THR A 495 -0.05 24.38 -15.46
CA THR A 495 0.11 25.80 -15.80
C THR A 495 1.48 26.32 -15.40
N GLU A 496 1.88 26.11 -14.14
CA GLU A 496 3.16 26.60 -13.62
C GLU A 496 4.35 25.93 -14.34
N TRP A 497 4.25 24.65 -14.66
CA TRP A 497 5.25 23.98 -15.47
C TRP A 497 5.38 24.63 -16.86
N MET A 498 4.25 24.86 -17.56
CA MET A 498 4.26 25.49 -18.86
C MET A 498 4.88 26.90 -18.82
N LEU A 499 4.52 27.69 -17.81
CA LEU A 499 5.07 29.04 -17.64
C LEU A 499 6.58 29.03 -17.37
N ALA A 500 7.04 28.06 -16.55
CA ALA A 500 8.44 27.93 -16.21
C ALA A 500 9.30 27.38 -17.38
N ARG A 501 8.76 26.42 -18.14
CA ARG A 501 9.53 25.69 -19.19
C ARG A 501 9.42 26.33 -20.56
N LYS A 502 8.34 27.06 -20.86
CA LYS A 502 8.18 27.75 -22.17
C LYS A 502 9.41 28.57 -22.62
N PRO A 503 10.12 29.31 -21.76
CA PRO A 503 11.34 30.02 -22.16
C PRO A 503 12.51 29.14 -22.58
N GLU A 504 12.50 27.85 -22.18
CA GLU A 504 13.56 26.88 -22.46
C GLU A 504 13.35 26.15 -23.80
N GLY A 505 12.18 26.35 -24.44
CA GLY A 505 11.81 25.72 -25.72
C GLY A 505 11.76 24.20 -25.59
N ASP A 506 12.36 23.49 -26.54
CA ASP A 506 12.28 22.02 -26.63
C ASP A 506 13.19 21.25 -25.67
N ALA A 507 13.78 21.90 -24.67
CA ALA A 507 14.59 21.22 -23.64
C ALA A 507 13.78 20.16 -22.86
N TRP A 508 12.44 20.25 -22.85
CA TRP A 508 11.55 19.27 -22.23
C TRP A 508 11.68 17.86 -22.82
N ILE A 509 12.12 17.70 -24.08
CA ILE A 509 12.24 16.41 -24.77
C ILE A 509 13.19 15.45 -24.03
N THR A 510 14.27 16.00 -23.46
CA THR A 510 15.28 15.23 -22.74
C THR A 510 15.21 15.40 -21.21
N ARG A 511 14.14 16.05 -20.74
CA ARG A 511 13.98 16.33 -19.32
C ARG A 511 13.62 15.09 -18.54
N SER A 512 14.39 14.78 -17.50
CA SER A 512 14.14 13.62 -16.64
C SER A 512 13.22 13.94 -15.46
N ALA A 513 12.66 12.91 -14.84
CA ALA A 513 11.93 13.04 -13.59
C ALA A 513 12.80 13.64 -12.45
N LYS A 514 14.10 13.41 -12.46
CA LYS A 514 15.06 14.03 -11.53
C LYS A 514 15.11 15.55 -11.68
N ALA A 515 15.15 16.07 -12.92
CA ALA A 515 15.09 17.50 -13.18
C ALA A 515 13.79 18.10 -12.64
N GLU A 516 12.65 17.42 -12.82
CA GLU A 516 11.38 17.90 -12.27
C GLU A 516 11.40 18.05 -10.75
N ARG A 517 12.02 17.11 -10.07
CA ARG A 517 12.12 17.17 -8.63
C ARG A 517 13.01 18.31 -8.15
N THR A 518 14.07 18.60 -8.86
CA THR A 518 15.10 19.56 -8.41
C THR A 518 14.79 21.00 -8.77
N ASP A 519 14.10 21.27 -9.89
CA ASP A 519 13.91 22.64 -10.42
C ASP A 519 12.45 22.97 -10.75
N ASN A 520 11.47 22.11 -10.43
CA ASN A 520 10.06 22.44 -10.52
C ASN A 520 9.63 23.22 -9.28
N ASP A 521 9.49 24.52 -9.42
CA ASP A 521 9.17 25.42 -8.31
C ASP A 521 7.82 25.11 -7.68
N PHE A 522 6.82 24.67 -8.43
CA PHE A 522 5.52 24.29 -7.91
C PHE A 522 5.63 23.09 -6.96
N LEU A 523 6.39 22.04 -7.34
CA LEU A 523 6.60 20.87 -6.50
C LEU A 523 7.43 21.18 -5.25
N ARG A 524 8.47 22.00 -5.42
CA ARG A 524 9.33 22.47 -4.32
C ARG A 524 8.55 23.31 -3.31
N LEU A 525 7.66 24.16 -3.78
CA LEU A 525 6.82 25.02 -2.94
C LEU A 525 5.82 24.19 -2.13
N ARG A 526 5.18 23.20 -2.76
CA ARG A 526 4.29 22.25 -2.06
C ARG A 526 5.02 21.51 -0.94
N GLU A 527 6.24 21.06 -1.20
CA GLU A 527 7.06 20.41 -0.19
C GLU A 527 7.48 21.39 0.92
N SER A 528 7.85 22.61 0.57
CA SER A 528 8.15 23.64 1.57
C SER A 528 6.99 23.92 2.51
N TRP A 529 5.75 23.97 2.00
CA TRP A 529 4.55 24.12 2.84
C TRP A 529 4.30 22.93 3.76
N ARG A 530 4.50 21.72 3.25
CA ARG A 530 4.42 20.51 4.07
C ARG A 530 5.37 20.60 5.26
N LEU A 531 6.64 20.86 4.99
CA LEU A 531 7.68 20.96 6.02
C LEU A 531 7.47 22.14 6.98
N LEU A 532 6.96 23.28 6.51
CA LEU A 532 6.61 24.42 7.36
C LEU A 532 5.57 24.05 8.43
N ILE A 533 4.56 23.27 8.04
CA ILE A 533 3.50 22.83 8.94
C ILE A 533 4.04 21.78 9.92
N GLU A 534 4.83 20.84 9.45
CA GLU A 534 5.45 19.78 10.25
C GLU A 534 6.43 20.36 11.28
N ASP A 535 7.23 21.35 10.90
CA ASP A 535 8.18 22.03 11.78
C ASP A 535 7.48 22.89 12.89
N GLU A 536 6.20 23.18 12.73
CA GLU A 536 5.34 23.79 13.80
C GLU A 536 4.68 22.70 14.68
N GLY A 537 5.01 21.43 14.49
CA GLY A 537 4.44 20.29 15.22
C GLY A 537 2.98 19.99 14.84
N LEU A 538 2.55 20.40 13.64
CA LEU A 538 1.20 20.26 13.12
C LEU A 538 1.15 19.20 12.00
N GLN A 539 -0.03 18.60 11.84
CA GLN A 539 -0.33 17.66 10.76
C GLN A 539 -1.44 18.22 9.86
N TYR A 540 -1.46 17.79 8.61
CA TYR A 540 -2.33 18.29 7.55
C TYR A 540 -2.89 17.13 6.70
N ASN A 541 -3.85 17.46 5.85
CA ASN A 541 -4.24 16.66 4.70
C ASN A 541 -4.02 17.46 3.40
N PHE A 542 -3.65 16.77 2.34
CA PHE A 542 -3.86 17.29 1.01
C PHE A 542 -5.35 17.20 0.65
N VAL A 543 -5.88 18.25 0.03
CA VAL A 543 -7.23 18.26 -0.53
C VAL A 543 -7.10 18.53 -2.02
N SER A 544 -7.56 17.58 -2.84
CA SER A 544 -7.44 17.69 -4.28
C SER A 544 -8.41 18.72 -4.86
N TYR A 545 -8.09 19.21 -6.06
CA TYR A 545 -8.98 20.06 -6.85
C TYR A 545 -10.38 19.44 -6.98
N MET A 546 -10.50 18.13 -7.25
CA MET A 546 -11.78 17.42 -7.33
C MET A 546 -12.55 17.43 -6.00
N GLN A 547 -11.86 17.23 -4.87
CA GLN A 547 -12.48 17.29 -3.54
C GLN A 547 -12.87 18.72 -3.16
N LEU A 548 -12.11 19.71 -3.61
CA LEU A 548 -12.46 21.12 -3.40
C LEU A 548 -13.80 21.46 -4.06
N GLU A 549 -13.97 21.08 -5.32
CA GLU A 549 -15.23 21.23 -6.07
C GLU A 549 -16.41 20.53 -5.39
N GLN A 550 -16.17 19.41 -4.71
CA GLN A 550 -17.17 18.66 -3.98
C GLN A 550 -17.48 19.25 -2.59
N GLY A 551 -16.83 20.36 -2.21
CA GLY A 551 -17.05 21.05 -0.94
C GLY A 551 -16.39 20.40 0.28
N GLU A 552 -15.29 19.69 0.09
CA GLU A 552 -14.57 18.97 1.13
C GLU A 552 -14.06 19.86 2.26
N LEU A 553 -13.73 21.12 1.99
CA LEU A 553 -13.28 22.04 3.04
C LEU A 553 -14.26 22.16 4.20
N LEU A 554 -15.55 22.25 3.90
CA LEU A 554 -16.61 22.36 4.91
C LEU A 554 -17.00 20.99 5.48
N LYS A 555 -17.11 19.97 4.62
CA LYS A 555 -17.42 18.59 5.04
C LYS A 555 -16.36 18.03 5.97
N GLY A 556 -15.07 18.21 5.65
CA GLY A 556 -13.91 17.81 6.45
C GLY A 556 -13.66 18.71 7.66
N ARG A 557 -14.45 19.80 7.81
CA ARG A 557 -14.34 20.76 8.92
C ARG A 557 -12.94 21.37 9.05
N TYR A 558 -12.30 21.63 7.92
CA TYR A 558 -11.02 22.32 7.90
C TYR A 558 -11.13 23.72 8.51
N ARG A 559 -10.02 24.26 8.98
CA ARG A 559 -9.91 25.63 9.52
C ARG A 559 -8.97 26.49 8.68
N LEU A 560 -7.99 25.85 8.08
CA LEU A 560 -7.00 26.48 7.22
C LEU A 560 -6.94 25.75 5.88
N LEU A 561 -6.90 26.52 4.81
CA LEU A 561 -6.48 26.08 3.48
C LEU A 561 -5.22 26.84 3.07
N VAL A 562 -4.20 26.12 2.66
CA VAL A 562 -3.02 26.68 1.99
C VAL A 562 -3.15 26.46 0.49
N LEU A 563 -2.93 27.50 -0.29
CA LEU A 563 -2.93 27.52 -1.75
C LEU A 563 -1.48 27.72 -2.27
N PRO A 564 -0.65 26.68 -2.34
CA PRO A 564 0.71 26.82 -2.89
C PRO A 564 0.63 27.14 -4.36
N GLN A 565 0.89 28.36 -4.76
CA GLN A 565 0.88 28.86 -6.15
C GLN A 565 -0.28 28.26 -6.99
N SER A 566 -1.50 28.27 -6.43
CA SER A 566 -2.70 27.69 -7.03
C SER A 566 -3.23 28.60 -8.13
N SER A 567 -2.47 28.71 -9.21
CA SER A 567 -2.72 29.66 -10.31
C SER A 567 -3.90 29.30 -11.19
N SER A 568 -4.21 28.00 -11.33
CA SER A 568 -5.32 27.50 -12.15
C SER A 568 -6.37 26.87 -11.24
N LEU A 569 -7.57 27.46 -11.24
CA LEU A 569 -8.72 26.99 -10.46
C LEU A 569 -9.98 27.02 -11.33
N SER A 570 -10.84 26.03 -11.17
CA SER A 570 -12.19 26.05 -11.72
C SER A 570 -13.09 27.04 -10.98
N MET A 571 -14.17 27.45 -11.61
CA MET A 571 -15.16 28.31 -10.94
C MET A 571 -15.86 27.62 -9.76
N ALA A 572 -15.90 26.27 -9.75
CA ALA A 572 -16.42 25.49 -8.63
C ALA A 572 -15.45 25.56 -7.43
N GLU A 573 -14.14 25.42 -7.65
CA GLU A 573 -13.11 25.61 -6.64
C GLU A 573 -13.14 27.04 -6.07
N VAL A 574 -13.21 28.04 -6.94
CA VAL A 574 -13.35 29.45 -6.54
C VAL A 574 -14.56 29.66 -5.63
N GLY A 575 -15.70 29.08 -6.01
CA GLY A 575 -16.93 29.13 -5.21
C GLY A 575 -16.73 28.48 -3.84
N ALA A 576 -16.15 27.29 -3.78
CA ALA A 576 -15.88 26.56 -2.55
C ALA A 576 -14.90 27.32 -1.62
N ILE A 577 -13.84 27.93 -2.17
CA ILE A 577 -12.89 28.77 -1.42
C ILE A 577 -13.59 29.97 -0.82
N ARG A 578 -14.39 30.71 -1.62
CA ARG A 578 -15.14 31.87 -1.12
C ARG A 578 -16.14 31.51 -0.02
N GLU A 579 -16.86 30.41 -0.22
CA GLU A 579 -17.80 29.90 0.77
C GLU A 579 -17.08 29.53 2.08
N PHE A 580 -15.97 28.81 1.98
CA PHE A 580 -15.15 28.43 3.14
C PHE A 580 -14.68 29.66 3.93
N ILE A 581 -14.15 30.68 3.26
CA ILE A 581 -13.74 31.93 3.93
C ILE A 581 -14.96 32.60 4.55
N SER A 582 -16.08 32.70 3.82
CA SER A 582 -17.29 33.40 4.33
C SER A 582 -17.84 32.78 5.61
N GLN A 583 -17.68 31.48 5.78
CA GLN A 583 -18.11 30.71 6.96
C GLN A 583 -17.12 30.73 8.13
N GLY A 584 -15.93 31.30 7.96
CA GLY A 584 -14.95 31.47 9.04
C GLY A 584 -13.62 30.75 8.78
N GLY A 585 -13.45 30.13 7.61
CA GLY A 585 -12.21 29.53 7.20
C GLY A 585 -11.10 30.56 6.95
N ILE A 586 -9.87 30.11 7.06
CA ILE A 586 -8.67 30.91 6.80
C ILE A 586 -8.03 30.33 5.53
N VAL A 587 -7.69 31.20 4.58
CA VAL A 587 -6.97 30.78 3.36
C VAL A 587 -5.68 31.57 3.27
N ILE A 588 -4.57 30.86 3.11
CA ILE A 588 -3.23 31.44 2.89
C ILE A 588 -2.84 31.13 1.44
N ALA A 589 -2.44 32.15 0.70
CA ALA A 589 -1.90 32.03 -0.64
C ALA A 589 -0.55 32.76 -0.73
N ASP A 590 0.42 32.17 -1.42
CA ASP A 590 1.75 32.73 -1.67
C ASP A 590 1.98 33.18 -3.11
N GLY A 591 0.95 33.03 -3.95
CA GLY A 591 0.78 33.58 -5.28
C GLY A 591 -0.67 34.02 -5.48
N GLU A 592 -0.97 34.90 -6.44
CA GLU A 592 -2.36 35.27 -6.75
C GLU A 592 -3.09 34.04 -7.35
N PRO A 593 -4.07 33.45 -6.64
CA PRO A 593 -4.75 32.24 -7.12
C PRO A 593 -5.73 32.57 -8.25
N ALA A 594 -6.06 31.54 -9.06
CA ALA A 594 -7.02 31.64 -10.17
C ALA A 594 -6.68 32.74 -11.20
N THR A 595 -5.42 32.90 -11.53
CA THR A 595 -5.01 33.76 -12.66
C THR A 595 -5.23 33.10 -14.01
N PHE A 596 -5.42 31.80 -13.99
CA PHE A 596 -5.85 30.92 -15.07
C PHE A 596 -7.09 30.13 -14.65
N ASP A 597 -7.90 29.72 -15.60
CA ASP A 597 -8.94 28.72 -15.37
C ASP A 597 -8.36 27.30 -15.29
N GLU A 598 -9.20 26.32 -15.04
CA GLU A 598 -8.84 24.91 -14.91
C GLU A 598 -8.19 24.31 -16.16
N HIS A 599 -8.43 24.92 -17.32
CA HIS A 599 -7.86 24.54 -18.61
C HIS A 599 -6.54 25.26 -18.95
N SER A 600 -5.93 25.97 -17.99
CA SER A 600 -4.70 26.75 -18.19
C SER A 600 -4.84 27.90 -19.21
N ARG A 601 -6.02 28.50 -19.35
CA ARG A 601 -6.25 29.70 -20.07
C ARG A 601 -6.14 30.90 -19.14
N ARG A 602 -5.32 31.89 -19.52
CA ARG A 602 -5.15 33.09 -18.71
C ARG A 602 -6.44 33.89 -18.64
N LEU A 603 -6.88 34.23 -17.45
CA LEU A 603 -8.02 35.08 -17.19
C LEU A 603 -7.60 36.57 -17.28
N SER A 604 -8.50 37.43 -17.72
CA SER A 604 -8.28 38.87 -17.73
C SER A 604 -8.11 39.45 -16.30
N ARG A 605 -8.72 38.81 -15.34
CA ARG A 605 -8.64 39.11 -13.91
C ARG A 605 -9.00 37.86 -13.12
N SER A 606 -8.25 37.62 -12.05
CA SER A 606 -8.58 36.54 -11.12
C SER A 606 -9.96 36.77 -10.49
N PRO A 607 -10.87 35.77 -10.43
CA PRO A 607 -12.13 35.84 -9.70
C PRO A 607 -11.94 35.94 -8.18
N LEU A 608 -10.70 35.77 -7.67
CA LEU A 608 -10.29 35.93 -6.28
C LEU A 608 -9.45 37.24 -6.07
N ALA A 609 -9.35 38.11 -7.10
CA ALA A 609 -8.54 39.33 -7.02
C ALA A 609 -8.97 40.30 -5.92
N ASP A 610 -10.24 40.32 -5.53
CA ASP A 610 -10.74 41.12 -4.39
C ASP A 610 -10.20 40.60 -3.06
N LEU A 611 -9.83 39.33 -2.96
CA LEU A 611 -9.29 38.66 -1.76
C LEU A 611 -7.75 38.61 -1.77
N PHE A 612 -7.14 38.34 -2.89
CA PHE A 612 -5.70 38.07 -2.99
C PHE A 612 -4.93 38.99 -3.96
N GLY A 613 -5.61 39.71 -4.86
CA GLY A 613 -4.96 40.55 -5.87
C GLY A 613 -4.53 41.93 -5.34
N GLY A 614 -3.76 42.66 -6.16
CA GLY A 614 -3.31 44.04 -5.95
C GLY A 614 -1.87 44.11 -5.39
N PRO A 615 -1.35 45.31 -5.16
CA PRO A 615 0.00 45.51 -4.68
C PRO A 615 0.12 44.97 -3.24
N HIS A 616 1.18 44.20 -2.97
CA HIS A 616 1.52 43.67 -1.67
C HIS A 616 2.83 44.29 -1.20
N ASP A 617 2.74 45.33 -0.41
CA ASP A 617 3.90 46.09 0.12
C ASP A 617 4.45 45.47 1.40
N GLN A 618 3.67 44.63 2.06
CA GLN A 618 4.02 43.93 3.31
C GLN A 618 4.17 42.43 3.08
N ALA A 619 4.96 41.77 3.92
CA ALA A 619 5.13 40.33 3.91
C ALA A 619 3.80 39.58 4.14
N VAL A 620 2.85 40.14 4.85
CA VAL A 620 1.52 39.57 5.11
C VAL A 620 0.45 40.63 4.80
N THR A 621 -0.48 40.29 3.91
CA THR A 621 -1.67 41.11 3.64
C THR A 621 -2.90 40.30 4.04
N ILE A 622 -3.73 40.85 4.93
CA ILE A 622 -4.95 40.19 5.44
C ILE A 622 -6.18 40.94 4.96
N ARG A 623 -7.13 40.19 4.37
CA ARG A 623 -8.46 40.70 4.01
C ARG A 623 -9.54 39.86 4.66
N ASN A 624 -10.48 40.50 5.34
CA ASN A 624 -11.62 39.83 5.93
C ASN A 624 -12.72 39.62 4.87
N PHE A 625 -13.35 38.46 4.86
CA PHE A 625 -14.49 38.16 4.02
C PHE A 625 -15.48 37.28 4.78
N GLY A 626 -16.70 37.77 4.98
CA GLY A 626 -17.65 37.10 5.86
C GLY A 626 -17.10 36.96 7.29
N LYS A 627 -17.01 35.74 7.80
CA LYS A 627 -16.48 35.43 9.12
C LYS A 627 -15.00 35.04 9.12
N GLY A 628 -14.40 34.83 7.94
CA GLY A 628 -13.07 34.31 7.77
C GLY A 628 -12.07 35.32 7.21
N LYS A 629 -10.94 34.83 6.75
CA LYS A 629 -9.80 35.66 6.33
C LYS A 629 -9.14 35.05 5.08
N ALA A 630 -8.82 35.92 4.13
CA ALA A 630 -7.89 35.69 3.04
C ALA A 630 -6.55 36.33 3.40
N ILE A 631 -5.47 35.59 3.36
CA ILE A 631 -4.13 36.01 3.73
C ILE A 631 -3.21 35.79 2.53
N PHE A 632 -2.62 36.88 2.04
CA PHE A 632 -1.57 36.80 1.05
C PHE A 632 -0.21 36.87 1.74
N LEU A 633 0.66 35.91 1.43
CA LEU A 633 1.98 35.78 2.03
C LEU A 633 3.05 36.06 0.98
N LYS A 634 3.77 37.16 1.15
CA LYS A 634 4.91 37.54 0.29
C LYS A 634 6.22 37.30 1.04
N THR A 635 6.66 36.03 0.99
CA THR A 635 7.92 35.63 1.62
C THR A 635 8.55 34.49 0.81
N ASP A 636 9.79 34.14 1.13
CA ASP A 636 10.53 33.07 0.45
C ASP A 636 10.10 31.67 0.93
N THR A 637 8.82 31.33 0.76
CA THR A 637 8.29 30.00 1.06
C THR A 637 8.88 28.94 0.15
N LEU A 638 9.15 29.27 -1.11
CA LEU A 638 9.72 28.37 -2.11
C LEU A 638 11.00 27.68 -1.63
N ASN A 639 11.89 28.43 -1.04
CA ASN A 639 13.20 27.92 -0.63
C ASN A 639 13.24 27.39 0.82
N TYR A 640 12.11 27.34 1.52
CA TYR A 640 12.08 26.91 2.90
C TYR A 640 12.68 25.51 3.10
N HIS A 641 12.33 24.55 2.26
CA HIS A 641 12.82 23.19 2.33
C HIS A 641 14.37 23.08 2.23
N GLN A 642 15.01 24.00 1.49
CA GLN A 642 16.47 24.09 1.42
C GLN A 642 17.06 24.94 2.55
N ASN A 643 16.39 26.04 2.89
CA ASN A 643 16.84 26.96 3.92
C ASN A 643 16.91 26.29 5.30
N ARG A 644 15.97 25.37 5.60
CA ARG A 644 15.98 24.60 6.85
C ARG A 644 17.21 23.69 6.98
N LEU A 645 17.82 23.27 5.88
CA LEU A 645 19.03 22.42 5.89
C LEU A 645 20.29 23.20 6.28
N ILE A 646 20.31 24.49 6.07
CA ILE A 646 21.46 25.39 6.26
C ILE A 646 21.21 26.48 7.30
N HIS A 647 20.26 26.30 8.22
CA HIS A 647 19.92 27.24 9.29
C HIS A 647 19.49 28.65 8.82
N LYS A 648 18.81 28.74 7.68
CA LYS A 648 18.26 30.00 7.13
C LYS A 648 16.72 30.06 7.16
N GLU A 649 16.06 29.08 7.73
CA GLU A 649 14.61 28.96 7.78
C GLU A 649 13.94 29.97 8.73
N GLY A 650 14.67 30.49 9.73
CA GLY A 650 14.14 31.25 10.87
C GLY A 650 13.12 32.33 10.50
N PRO A 651 13.40 33.24 9.55
CA PRO A 651 12.46 34.33 9.22
C PRO A 651 11.10 33.80 8.68
N VAL A 652 11.10 32.79 7.82
CA VAL A 652 9.88 32.22 7.24
C VAL A 652 9.15 31.37 8.30
N HIS A 653 9.87 30.55 9.02
CA HIS A 653 9.33 29.71 10.12
C HIS A 653 8.64 30.57 11.19
N GLU A 654 9.29 31.62 11.69
CA GLU A 654 8.74 32.51 12.68
C GLU A 654 7.50 33.23 12.16
N LEU A 655 7.55 33.76 10.94
CA LEU A 655 6.44 34.47 10.31
C LEU A 655 5.21 33.57 10.18
N VAL A 656 5.36 32.39 9.60
CA VAL A 656 4.26 31.43 9.38
C VAL A 656 3.75 30.90 10.72
N GLY A 657 4.65 30.52 11.63
CA GLY A 657 4.26 30.06 12.98
C GLY A 657 3.47 31.10 13.77
N ASN A 658 3.89 32.37 13.74
CA ASN A 658 3.15 33.47 14.37
C ASN A 658 1.78 33.66 13.71
N LEU A 659 1.70 33.54 12.38
CA LEU A 659 0.46 33.61 11.63
C LEU A 659 -0.52 32.49 12.03
N LEU A 660 -0.06 31.25 12.09
CA LEU A 660 -0.87 30.11 12.53
C LEU A 660 -1.37 30.29 13.97
N ARG A 661 -0.47 30.58 14.90
CA ARG A 661 -0.78 30.76 16.33
C ARG A 661 -1.75 31.91 16.60
N SER A 662 -1.60 33.07 15.91
CA SER A 662 -2.49 34.22 16.04
C SER A 662 -3.90 33.96 15.52
N ASN A 663 -4.06 32.98 14.64
CA ASN A 663 -5.34 32.52 14.12
C ASN A 663 -5.88 31.27 14.84
N GLY A 664 -5.28 30.92 16.00
CA GLY A 664 -5.75 29.84 16.87
C GLY A 664 -5.47 28.43 16.29
N ILE A 665 -4.53 28.31 15.37
CA ILE A 665 -4.05 27.00 14.84
C ILE A 665 -2.83 26.63 15.67
N ARG A 666 -2.99 25.59 16.49
CA ARG A 666 -1.98 25.11 17.42
C ARG A 666 -2.09 23.60 17.55
N PRO A 667 -0.98 22.88 17.75
CA PRO A 667 -1.01 21.45 17.97
C PRO A 667 -1.68 21.10 19.31
N GLU A 668 -2.33 19.96 19.39
CA GLU A 668 -2.91 19.42 20.64
C GLU A 668 -1.79 19.11 21.65
N PHE A 669 -0.67 18.59 21.17
CA PHE A 669 0.53 18.29 21.96
C PHE A 669 1.68 19.16 21.44
N ALA A 670 2.02 20.21 22.16
CA ALA A 670 3.07 21.10 21.69
C ALA A 670 4.46 20.50 21.97
N VAL A 671 5.26 20.35 20.93
CA VAL A 671 6.64 19.88 20.98
C VAL A 671 7.58 21.06 20.76
N THR A 672 8.37 21.40 21.79
CA THR A 672 9.18 22.62 21.79
C THR A 672 10.57 22.38 22.34
N ASP A 673 11.48 23.31 22.06
CA ASP A 673 12.78 23.40 22.73
C ASP A 673 12.64 23.93 24.18
N ALA A 674 13.75 24.12 24.86
CA ALA A 674 13.79 24.67 26.21
C ALA A 674 13.29 26.14 26.31
N LYS A 675 13.20 26.85 25.17
CA LYS A 675 12.69 28.23 25.10
C LYS A 675 11.20 28.30 24.75
N GLY A 676 10.57 27.13 24.50
CA GLY A 676 9.17 27.06 24.10
C GLY A 676 8.94 27.32 22.60
N ILE A 677 9.96 27.20 21.79
CA ILE A 677 9.91 27.35 20.32
C ILE A 677 9.73 25.97 19.67
N PRO A 678 8.81 25.81 18.69
CA PRO A 678 8.70 24.56 17.90
C PRO A 678 10.04 24.16 17.30
N VAL A 679 10.32 22.87 17.28
CA VAL A 679 11.64 22.35 16.89
C VAL A 679 11.63 21.96 15.44
N VAL A 680 12.37 22.70 14.62
CA VAL A 680 12.57 22.38 13.21
C VAL A 680 13.25 21.00 13.05
N GLY A 681 12.68 20.15 12.24
CA GLY A 681 13.21 18.81 11.96
C GLY A 681 12.70 17.70 12.89
N VAL A 682 11.75 18.00 13.77
CA VAL A 682 11.05 16.98 14.56
C VAL A 682 9.58 16.97 14.18
N GLU A 683 9.15 15.90 13.58
CA GLU A 683 7.77 15.69 13.15
C GLU A 683 6.97 14.99 14.25
N THR A 684 5.73 15.43 14.45
CA THR A 684 4.83 14.92 15.48
C THR A 684 3.59 14.31 14.84
N HIS A 685 3.34 13.03 15.08
CA HIS A 685 2.08 12.39 14.68
C HIS A 685 1.28 11.99 15.91
N ILE A 686 -0.02 12.22 15.84
CA ILE A 686 -0.95 11.84 16.90
C ILE A 686 -1.91 10.80 16.32
N TYR A 687 -1.98 9.65 16.98
CA TYR A 687 -2.98 8.65 16.63
C TYR A 687 -4.01 8.54 17.75
N ARG A 688 -5.24 8.31 17.37
CA ARG A 688 -6.35 8.04 18.27
C ARG A 688 -6.69 6.56 18.28
N ASN A 689 -6.72 5.97 19.46
CA ASN A 689 -7.20 4.64 19.69
C ASN A 689 -8.22 4.66 20.85
N GLY A 690 -9.50 4.87 20.52
CA GLY A 690 -10.52 5.13 21.54
C GLY A 690 -10.22 6.39 22.34
N GLY A 691 -10.07 6.25 23.67
CA GLY A 691 -9.66 7.30 24.59
C GLY A 691 -8.13 7.45 24.76
N VAL A 692 -7.34 6.56 24.17
CA VAL A 692 -5.87 6.64 24.20
C VAL A 692 -5.38 7.49 23.03
N ARG A 693 -4.33 8.30 23.27
CA ARG A 693 -3.55 8.99 22.26
C ARG A 693 -2.19 8.35 22.14
N LEU A 694 -1.80 7.98 20.92
CA LEU A 694 -0.40 7.66 20.65
C LEU A 694 0.28 8.95 20.18
N ILE A 695 1.28 9.38 20.91
CA ILE A 695 2.10 10.55 20.59
C ILE A 695 3.40 10.03 20.03
N THR A 696 3.67 10.31 18.78
CA THR A 696 4.87 9.83 18.12
C THR A 696 5.70 10.99 17.63
N LEU A 697 7.00 10.92 17.88
CA LEU A 697 7.96 11.91 17.40
C LEU A 697 8.99 11.17 16.53
N ILE A 698 9.28 11.74 15.38
CA ILE A 698 10.36 11.26 14.52
C ILE A 698 11.16 12.43 13.97
N SER A 699 12.47 12.26 13.85
CA SER A 699 13.29 13.23 13.15
C SER A 699 12.93 13.24 11.67
N ASN A 700 12.82 14.42 11.07
CA ASN A 700 12.60 14.63 9.65
C ASN A 700 13.87 15.18 8.99
N PRO A 701 14.89 14.32 8.76
CA PRO A 701 16.19 14.76 8.26
C PRO A 701 16.17 15.04 6.75
N GLN A 702 15.03 14.95 6.10
CA GLN A 702 14.92 15.11 4.65
C GLN A 702 15.84 14.16 3.87
N LEU A 703 15.76 12.88 4.24
CA LEU A 703 16.43 11.80 3.50
C LEU A 703 15.73 11.62 2.17
N ARG A 704 16.36 12.06 1.09
CA ARG A 704 15.73 12.03 -0.23
C ARG A 704 16.30 10.93 -1.10
N VAL A 705 15.38 10.36 -1.83
CA VAL A 705 15.63 9.61 -3.05
C VAL A 705 15.84 10.61 -4.18
N ASP A 706 17.00 10.63 -4.82
CA ASP A 706 17.30 11.60 -5.87
C ASP A 706 16.92 11.13 -7.27
N GLU A 707 16.66 9.82 -7.47
CA GLU A 707 16.33 9.24 -8.77
C GLU A 707 15.25 8.16 -8.67
N LEU A 708 14.64 7.86 -9.81
CA LEU A 708 13.91 6.63 -10.01
C LEU A 708 14.88 5.45 -9.93
N GLY A 709 14.55 4.45 -9.14
CA GLY A 709 15.46 3.34 -8.83
C GLY A 709 16.14 3.50 -7.47
N PRO A 710 17.28 2.85 -7.25
CA PRO A 710 17.98 2.94 -5.98
C PRO A 710 18.29 4.39 -5.62
N PRO A 711 17.81 4.87 -4.46
CA PRO A 711 17.99 6.26 -4.08
C PRO A 711 19.43 6.57 -3.69
N ASP A 712 19.90 7.73 -4.12
CA ASP A 712 21.05 8.36 -3.49
C ASP A 712 20.58 9.04 -2.20
N PHE A 713 20.92 8.45 -1.06
CA PHE A 713 20.67 9.04 0.25
C PHE A 713 21.75 10.08 0.55
N HIS A 714 21.35 11.33 0.64
CA HIS A 714 22.25 12.39 1.08
C HIS A 714 22.13 12.56 2.60
N SER A 715 23.28 12.48 3.27
CA SER A 715 23.42 12.82 4.67
C SER A 715 23.04 14.29 4.90
N ASN A 716 22.20 14.53 5.88
CA ASN A 716 21.91 15.87 6.36
C ASN A 716 22.44 16.03 7.77
N GLN A 717 23.70 16.41 7.90
CA GLN A 717 24.40 16.51 9.18
C GLN A 717 23.66 17.33 10.24
N ARG A 718 22.86 18.34 9.83
CA ARG A 718 22.09 19.15 10.78
C ARG A 718 21.12 18.31 11.60
N PHE A 719 20.42 17.39 10.98
CA PHE A 719 19.35 16.60 11.61
C PHE A 719 19.82 15.21 12.07
N GLU A 720 21.10 14.91 11.93
CA GLU A 720 21.68 13.63 12.36
C GLU A 720 22.18 13.65 13.81
N ASN A 721 21.79 14.64 14.61
CA ASN A 721 22.11 14.70 16.01
C ASN A 721 20.86 14.51 16.87
N PRO A 722 20.97 13.84 18.03
CA PRO A 722 19.87 13.77 18.97
C PRO A 722 19.40 15.16 19.41
N VAL A 723 18.08 15.33 19.50
CA VAL A 723 17.47 16.62 19.90
C VAL A 723 16.60 16.43 21.15
N THR A 724 16.87 17.21 22.18
CA THR A 724 16.01 17.21 23.40
C THR A 724 14.85 18.16 23.23
N VAL A 725 13.63 17.63 23.44
CA VAL A 725 12.38 18.37 23.30
C VAL A 725 11.50 18.23 24.53
N ASN A 726 10.61 19.20 24.73
CA ASN A 726 9.55 19.18 25.73
C ASN A 726 8.22 18.92 25.04
N ILE A 727 7.47 17.94 25.50
CA ILE A 727 6.11 17.63 25.06
C ILE A 727 5.15 18.18 26.11
N ALA A 728 4.39 19.22 25.78
CA ALA A 728 3.35 19.75 26.63
C ALA A 728 2.01 19.04 26.33
N LEU A 729 1.38 18.54 27.37
CA LEU A 729 0.10 17.84 27.31
C LEU A 729 -1.07 18.77 27.61
N PRO A 730 -2.23 18.64 26.96
CA PRO A 730 -3.38 19.50 27.17
C PRO A 730 -3.96 19.42 28.61
N ALA A 731 -3.76 18.30 29.28
CA ALA A 731 -4.14 17.99 30.64
C ALA A 731 -3.13 17.03 31.28
N PRO A 732 -3.17 16.81 32.63
CA PRO A 732 -2.39 15.72 33.21
C PRO A 732 -2.85 14.37 32.64
N MET A 733 -1.92 13.63 32.03
CA MET A 733 -2.18 12.31 31.42
C MET A 733 -1.20 11.25 31.94
N TYR A 734 -1.64 10.02 31.99
CA TYR A 734 -0.78 8.87 32.26
C TYR A 734 -0.06 8.48 30.98
N LEU A 735 1.27 8.44 31.04
CA LEU A 735 2.13 8.17 29.90
C LEU A 735 2.82 6.83 30.05
N TYR A 736 2.95 6.16 28.90
CA TYR A 736 3.67 4.87 28.76
C TYR A 736 4.58 4.99 27.54
N ASP A 737 5.85 4.65 27.73
CA ASP A 737 6.79 4.48 26.61
C ASP A 737 6.62 3.07 26.04
N MET A 738 6.11 2.99 24.83
CA MET A 738 5.76 1.73 24.21
C MET A 738 7.00 0.93 23.78
N ARG A 739 8.09 1.61 23.40
CA ARG A 739 9.35 0.99 22.97
C ARG A 739 10.22 0.58 24.14
N GLU A 740 10.35 1.47 25.15
CA GLU A 740 11.09 1.19 26.39
C GLU A 740 10.27 0.31 27.34
N ARG A 741 9.02 -0.03 27.00
CA ARG A 741 8.09 -0.85 27.80
C ARG A 741 7.94 -0.35 29.24
N LYS A 742 7.74 0.96 29.40
CA LYS A 742 7.85 1.62 30.69
C LYS A 742 6.70 2.58 30.97
N ALA A 743 6.07 2.44 32.15
CA ALA A 743 5.13 3.42 32.64
C ALA A 743 5.89 4.67 33.15
N LEU A 744 5.56 5.85 32.62
CA LEU A 744 6.17 7.13 32.98
C LEU A 744 5.36 7.89 34.03
N GLY A 745 4.19 7.37 34.44
CA GLY A 745 3.28 7.97 35.41
C GLY A 745 2.49 9.16 34.83
N GLN A 746 1.81 9.89 35.73
CA GLN A 746 1.01 11.07 35.35
C GLN A 746 1.89 12.30 35.15
N LYS A 747 1.77 12.94 33.98
CA LYS A 747 2.56 14.12 33.60
C LYS A 747 1.68 15.19 32.99
N ARG A 748 2.13 16.45 33.06
CA ARG A 748 1.66 17.57 32.22
C ARG A 748 2.68 17.98 31.16
N MET A 749 3.92 17.64 31.37
CA MET A 749 5.03 17.88 30.47
C MET A 749 6.02 16.70 30.57
N LEU A 750 6.57 16.31 29.47
CA LEU A 750 7.61 15.28 29.38
C LEU A 750 8.77 15.83 28.57
N THR A 751 9.98 15.70 29.08
CA THR A 751 11.21 15.98 28.33
C THR A 751 11.76 14.65 27.80
N VAL A 752 12.03 14.58 26.48
CA VAL A 752 12.59 13.41 25.82
C VAL A 752 13.70 13.81 24.86
N THR A 753 14.55 12.88 24.52
CA THR A 753 15.57 13.05 23.48
C THR A 753 15.18 12.23 22.26
N VAL A 754 14.92 12.88 21.14
CA VAL A 754 14.60 12.27 19.86
C VAL A 754 15.90 11.83 19.19
N ASN A 755 16.06 10.55 18.94
CA ASN A 755 17.14 10.00 18.14
C ASN A 755 16.86 10.28 16.65
N PRO A 756 17.85 10.66 15.84
CA PRO A 756 17.62 10.98 14.43
C PRO A 756 17.10 9.82 13.57
N TYR A 757 17.26 8.58 14.01
CA TYR A 757 16.89 7.39 13.21
C TYR A 757 15.80 6.52 13.82
N GLU A 758 15.27 6.91 14.96
CA GLU A 758 14.28 6.12 15.70
C GLU A 758 13.19 7.01 16.26
N PRO A 759 11.92 6.58 16.24
CA PRO A 759 10.84 7.37 16.81
C PRO A 759 10.79 7.25 18.33
N ILE A 760 10.18 8.24 18.95
CA ILE A 760 9.58 8.14 20.27
C ILE A 760 8.12 7.71 20.08
N LEU A 761 7.68 6.69 20.81
CA LEU A 761 6.31 6.19 20.77
C LEU A 761 5.72 6.18 22.18
N LEU A 762 4.78 7.06 22.46
CA LEU A 762 4.14 7.19 23.77
C LEU A 762 2.64 6.90 23.68
N ALA A 763 2.13 6.05 24.56
CA ALA A 763 0.69 5.97 24.80
C ALA A 763 0.32 6.94 25.94
N ALA A 764 -0.73 7.72 25.73
CA ALA A 764 -1.24 8.72 26.67
C ALA A 764 -2.73 8.52 26.94
N ALA A 765 -3.11 8.39 28.21
CA ALA A 765 -4.49 8.20 28.63
C ALA A 765 -4.87 9.09 29.80
N ALA A 766 -6.15 9.45 29.92
CA ALA A 766 -6.68 10.27 31.01
C ALA A 766 -6.68 9.53 32.36
N SER A 767 -6.78 8.20 32.34
CA SER A 767 -6.70 7.32 33.51
C SER A 767 -5.59 6.28 33.31
N PRO A 768 -5.09 5.65 34.37
CA PRO A 768 -4.15 4.54 34.24
C PRO A 768 -4.70 3.46 33.31
N LEU A 769 -3.85 2.91 32.43
CA LEU A 769 -4.23 1.76 31.65
C LEU A 769 -4.44 0.54 32.59
N PRO A 770 -5.50 -0.24 32.37
CA PRO A 770 -5.79 -1.40 33.19
C PRO A 770 -4.66 -2.44 33.09
N GLU A 771 -4.63 -3.33 34.05
CA GLU A 771 -3.73 -4.46 34.00
C GLU A 771 -4.33 -5.58 33.15
N LEU A 772 -3.53 -6.10 32.21
CA LEU A 772 -3.92 -7.20 31.36
C LEU A 772 -4.10 -8.46 32.22
N GLN A 773 -5.29 -9.01 32.20
CA GLN A 773 -5.59 -10.31 32.79
C GLN A 773 -5.43 -11.37 31.71
N VAL A 774 -4.57 -12.37 31.98
CA VAL A 774 -4.25 -13.41 31.00
C VAL A 774 -4.68 -14.77 31.60
N SER A 775 -5.43 -15.50 30.79
CA SER A 775 -5.82 -16.89 31.11
C SER A 775 -5.02 -17.84 30.23
N VAL A 776 -4.13 -18.61 30.84
CA VAL A 776 -3.31 -19.65 30.21
C VAL A 776 -3.55 -20.97 30.95
N PRO A 777 -3.84 -22.08 30.26
CA PRO A 777 -3.83 -23.40 30.88
C PRO A 777 -2.46 -23.74 31.50
N SER A 778 -2.42 -24.42 32.64
CA SER A 778 -1.15 -24.87 33.23
C SER A 778 -0.59 -26.11 32.55
N GLU A 779 -1.46 -26.88 31.89
CA GLU A 779 -1.12 -28.15 31.25
C GLU A 779 -1.83 -28.29 29.91
N ALA A 780 -1.20 -28.97 28.96
CA ALA A 780 -1.75 -29.37 27.68
C ALA A 780 -1.16 -30.72 27.26
N ARG A 781 -1.83 -31.41 26.37
CA ARG A 781 -1.28 -32.61 25.72
C ARG A 781 -0.82 -32.22 24.32
N ARG A 782 0.15 -32.93 23.83
CA ARG A 782 0.51 -32.88 22.40
C ARG A 782 -0.72 -33.23 21.57
N GLY A 783 -0.98 -32.44 20.54
CA GLY A 783 -2.20 -32.55 19.77
C GLY A 783 -3.40 -31.73 20.29
N ASP A 784 -3.30 -31.08 21.44
CA ASP A 784 -4.38 -30.25 21.97
C ASP A 784 -4.49 -28.89 21.23
N LEU A 785 -5.70 -28.41 21.15
CA LEU A 785 -6.03 -27.05 20.73
C LEU A 785 -6.32 -26.21 21.99
N ILE A 786 -5.32 -25.47 22.48
CA ILE A 786 -5.49 -24.64 23.66
C ILE A 786 -5.94 -23.21 23.31
N GLN A 787 -6.66 -22.60 24.22
CA GLN A 787 -7.06 -21.20 24.12
C GLN A 787 -6.40 -20.35 25.20
N LEU A 788 -5.90 -19.20 24.81
CA LEU A 788 -5.43 -18.14 25.69
C LEU A 788 -6.48 -17.02 25.68
N GLY A 789 -6.89 -16.56 26.85
CA GLY A 789 -7.81 -15.44 27.01
C GLY A 789 -7.06 -14.19 27.47
N PHE A 790 -7.43 -13.03 26.92
CA PHE A 790 -6.86 -11.73 27.24
C PHE A 790 -8.00 -10.78 27.58
N ASP A 791 -7.98 -10.21 28.80
CA ASP A 791 -9.00 -9.29 29.28
C ASP A 791 -8.36 -8.02 29.83
N LEU A 792 -8.78 -6.89 29.28
CA LEU A 792 -8.42 -5.53 29.71
C LEU A 792 -9.69 -4.81 30.20
N PRO A 793 -10.12 -5.07 31.44
CA PRO A 793 -11.36 -4.51 31.94
C PRO A 793 -11.30 -2.99 31.95
N HIS A 794 -12.37 -2.35 31.44
CA HIS A 794 -12.48 -0.88 31.38
C HIS A 794 -11.34 -0.18 30.59
N THR A 795 -10.73 -0.85 29.60
CA THR A 795 -9.72 -0.21 28.75
C THR A 795 -10.31 0.98 28.01
N PRO A 796 -9.65 2.14 27.98
CA PRO A 796 -10.05 3.27 27.14
C PRO A 796 -9.73 3.04 25.66
N ALA A 797 -8.91 2.02 25.31
CA ALA A 797 -8.55 1.71 23.95
C ALA A 797 -9.70 1.04 23.19
N SER A 798 -9.83 1.32 21.89
CA SER A 798 -10.76 0.61 21.00
C SER A 798 -10.19 -0.73 20.50
N VAL A 799 -8.88 -0.75 20.26
CA VAL A 799 -8.10 -1.95 19.91
C VAL A 799 -6.80 -1.89 20.71
N ASP A 800 -6.53 -2.88 21.50
CA ASP A 800 -5.25 -3.09 22.14
C ASP A 800 -4.58 -4.29 21.51
N VAL A 801 -3.32 -4.17 21.13
CA VAL A 801 -2.56 -5.27 20.55
C VAL A 801 -1.75 -5.93 21.65
N VAL A 802 -1.96 -7.23 21.81
CA VAL A 802 -1.21 -8.07 22.71
C VAL A 802 -0.31 -8.98 21.88
N HIS A 803 0.99 -8.90 22.06
CA HIS A 803 1.91 -9.81 21.40
C HIS A 803 2.13 -11.05 22.27
N VAL A 804 2.10 -12.22 21.65
CA VAL A 804 2.30 -13.51 22.33
C VAL A 804 3.52 -14.21 21.72
N ASP A 805 4.56 -14.44 22.53
CA ASP A 805 5.65 -15.33 22.19
C ASP A 805 5.43 -16.69 22.86
N VAL A 806 5.51 -17.74 22.08
CA VAL A 806 5.48 -19.12 22.54
C VAL A 806 6.88 -19.68 22.43
N LEU A 807 7.49 -19.98 23.58
CA LEU A 807 8.83 -20.56 23.64
C LEU A 807 8.75 -22.04 23.92
N ASP A 808 9.49 -22.83 23.18
CA ASP A 808 9.61 -24.28 23.37
C ASP A 808 10.41 -24.65 24.64
N PRO A 809 10.54 -25.93 24.99
CA PRO A 809 11.32 -26.36 26.16
C PRO A 809 12.81 -26.00 26.10
N GLN A 810 13.36 -25.69 24.94
CA GLN A 810 14.73 -25.21 24.73
C GLN A 810 14.84 -23.68 24.89
N GLY A 811 13.71 -22.98 24.98
CA GLY A 811 13.63 -21.54 25.07
C GLY A 811 13.64 -20.83 23.70
N GLU A 812 13.53 -21.59 22.61
CA GLU A 812 13.47 -21.06 21.26
C GLU A 812 12.03 -20.64 20.92
N ARG A 813 11.90 -19.53 20.16
CA ARG A 813 10.60 -19.00 19.73
C ARG A 813 9.96 -19.92 18.68
N ALA A 814 8.81 -20.49 19.02
CA ALA A 814 7.96 -21.20 18.06
C ALA A 814 7.19 -20.17 17.21
N ILE A 815 7.77 -19.75 16.09
CA ILE A 815 7.24 -18.69 15.21
C ILE A 815 5.80 -18.98 14.78
N THR A 816 5.49 -20.25 14.49
CA THR A 816 4.16 -20.69 14.06
C THR A 816 3.06 -20.54 15.11
N TYR A 817 3.43 -20.45 16.37
CA TYR A 817 2.51 -20.29 17.51
C TYR A 817 2.53 -18.88 18.09
N SER A 818 3.55 -18.08 17.73
CA SER A 818 3.73 -16.70 18.17
C SER A 818 3.01 -15.72 17.25
N GLY A 819 2.53 -14.59 17.77
CA GLY A 819 1.88 -13.58 16.94
C GLY A 819 1.06 -12.57 17.72
N ASN A 820 0.40 -11.67 16.99
CA ASN A 820 -0.38 -10.57 17.54
C ASN A 820 -1.83 -10.95 17.74
N VAL A 821 -2.38 -10.59 18.88
CA VAL A 821 -3.78 -10.74 19.25
C VAL A 821 -4.41 -9.35 19.34
N PHE A 822 -5.48 -9.15 18.59
CA PHE A 822 -6.21 -7.89 18.58
C PHE A 822 -7.39 -7.98 19.53
N THR A 823 -7.35 -7.21 20.61
CA THR A 823 -8.50 -7.14 21.52
C THR A 823 -9.58 -6.25 20.89
N LYS A 824 -10.82 -6.60 21.12
CA LYS A 824 -11.96 -5.76 20.79
C LYS A 824 -12.75 -5.49 22.07
N ASN A 825 -12.89 -4.20 22.41
CA ASN A 825 -13.52 -3.77 23.66
C ASN A 825 -12.86 -4.44 24.90
N GLY A 826 -11.54 -4.58 24.85
CA GLY A 826 -10.76 -5.18 25.93
C GLY A 826 -10.70 -6.71 25.96
N HIS A 827 -11.32 -7.41 25.03
CA HIS A 827 -11.32 -8.90 25.00
C HIS A 827 -10.59 -9.43 23.77
N GLY A 828 -9.71 -10.40 23.97
CA GLY A 828 -8.97 -11.09 22.91
C GLY A 828 -8.82 -12.58 23.20
N ILE A 829 -8.70 -13.37 22.15
CA ILE A 829 -8.47 -14.82 22.23
C ILE A 829 -7.38 -15.19 21.25
N ALA A 830 -6.40 -15.96 21.71
CA ALA A 830 -5.46 -16.67 20.83
C ALA A 830 -5.69 -18.18 20.95
N THR A 831 -5.39 -18.89 19.87
CA THR A 831 -5.49 -20.36 19.84
C THR A 831 -4.14 -20.92 19.42
N ILE A 832 -3.61 -21.85 20.20
CA ILE A 832 -2.38 -22.56 19.92
C ILE A 832 -2.72 -24.04 19.65
N PRO A 833 -2.57 -24.52 18.41
CA PRO A 833 -2.82 -25.91 18.04
C PRO A 833 -1.51 -26.72 18.16
N PHE A 834 -1.24 -27.26 19.31
CA PHE A 834 -0.08 -28.14 19.47
C PHE A 834 -0.16 -29.34 18.53
N ALA A 835 0.98 -29.69 17.95
CA ALA A 835 1.12 -30.89 17.14
C ALA A 835 1.35 -32.11 18.02
N VAL A 836 1.00 -33.30 17.53
CA VAL A 836 1.24 -34.58 18.23
C VAL A 836 2.74 -34.86 18.40
N ASN A 837 3.56 -34.36 17.50
CA ASN A 837 5.01 -34.49 17.51
C ASN A 837 5.76 -33.28 18.09
N ASP A 838 5.07 -32.31 18.68
CA ASP A 838 5.74 -31.23 19.42
C ASP A 838 6.55 -31.78 20.62
N ALA A 839 7.54 -31.01 21.02
CA ALA A 839 8.38 -31.37 22.12
C ALA A 839 7.58 -31.45 23.45
N ALA A 840 7.65 -32.57 24.15
CA ALA A 840 7.15 -32.66 25.52
C ALA A 840 8.06 -31.85 26.45
N GLY A 841 7.47 -31.23 27.48
CA GLY A 841 8.24 -30.49 28.49
C GLY A 841 7.59 -29.16 28.88
N LYS A 842 8.42 -28.29 29.47
CA LYS A 842 7.97 -27.00 29.97
C LYS A 842 8.11 -25.91 28.90
N TRP A 843 6.99 -25.52 28.30
CA TRP A 843 6.88 -24.38 27.41
C TRP A 843 6.69 -23.09 28.21
N THR A 844 6.94 -21.93 27.57
CA THR A 844 6.72 -20.64 28.20
C THR A 844 5.90 -19.76 27.24
N ILE A 845 4.79 -19.21 27.73
CA ILE A 845 3.98 -18.24 27.05
C ILE A 845 4.34 -16.87 27.60
N LYS A 846 4.98 -16.03 26.78
CA LYS A 846 5.23 -14.62 27.11
C LYS A 846 4.17 -13.75 26.45
N VAL A 847 3.66 -12.82 27.20
CA VAL A 847 2.58 -11.94 26.77
C VAL A 847 3.02 -10.50 27.00
N HIS A 848 2.94 -9.69 25.94
CA HIS A 848 3.31 -8.29 25.95
C HIS A 848 2.11 -7.42 25.55
N ASP A 849 1.64 -6.56 26.45
CA ASP A 849 0.65 -5.52 26.21
C ASP A 849 1.34 -4.28 25.61
N LEU A 850 1.07 -3.97 24.35
CA LEU A 850 1.79 -2.96 23.57
C LEU A 850 1.57 -1.53 24.08
N LEU A 851 0.37 -1.19 24.58
CA LEU A 851 0.07 0.16 25.04
C LEU A 851 0.70 0.47 26.41
N SER A 852 0.64 -0.48 27.34
CA SER A 852 1.21 -0.26 28.67
C SER A 852 2.68 -0.66 28.80
N GLY A 853 3.19 -1.44 27.84
CA GLY A 853 4.53 -2.03 27.85
C GLY A 853 4.71 -3.13 28.88
N ARG A 854 3.65 -3.64 29.51
CA ARG A 854 3.74 -4.68 30.53
C ARG A 854 3.96 -6.05 29.91
N GLU A 855 4.84 -6.82 30.52
CA GLU A 855 5.09 -8.21 30.14
C GLU A 855 4.70 -9.18 31.26
N GLN A 856 4.18 -10.32 30.86
CA GLN A 856 3.87 -11.43 31.74
C GLN A 856 4.37 -12.74 31.12
N SER A 857 4.75 -13.70 31.97
CA SER A 857 5.24 -15.01 31.52
C SER A 857 4.53 -16.12 32.26
N PHE A 858 4.07 -17.12 31.54
CA PHE A 858 3.29 -18.24 32.05
C PHE A 858 3.95 -19.56 31.65
N PRO A 859 4.24 -20.44 32.59
CA PRO A 859 4.69 -21.79 32.25
C PRO A 859 3.50 -22.65 31.80
N LEU A 860 3.74 -23.51 30.81
CA LEU A 860 2.78 -24.45 30.27
C LEU A 860 3.46 -25.82 30.16
N SER A 861 2.97 -26.83 30.86
CA SER A 861 3.48 -28.23 30.77
C SER A 861 2.79 -28.92 29.59
N VAL A 862 3.55 -29.34 28.59
CA VAL A 862 3.04 -30.11 27.45
C VAL A 862 3.49 -31.56 27.58
N ASN A 863 2.53 -32.48 27.70
CA ASN A 863 2.75 -33.91 27.97
C ASN A 863 2.58 -34.77 26.70
#